data_cc812207fb0a89a10c7664cf95281561
#
_entry.id   cc812207fb0a89a10c7664cf95281561
#
_cell.length_a   1.000
_cell.length_b   1.000
_cell.length_c   1.000
_cell.angle_alpha   90.00
_cell.angle_beta   90.00
_cell.angle_gamma   90.00
#
_symmetry.space_group_name_H-M   'P 1'
#
loop_
_entity.id
_entity.type
_entity.pdbx_description
1 polymer ?
#
loop_
_entity_poly.entity_id
_entity_poly.type
_entity_poly.pdbx_seq_one_letter_code
_entity_poly.pdbx_strand_id
1 'polypeptide(L)'
;MSKSTAEYGNESISQLKGADRVRKRPGVIFGSDGLDGCQHAVFEILSNSIDEAREGYGKVITLTRYADKSIEVEDFGRGCPLDWNANEKRFNWELVFCELYAGGKYANNEGENYEYSLGLNGLGSCATQYSSEYMDVTVWRDGNKYELHFKKGKVLGKKGQELTITPADRKKTGTTIKWRPDLEVFTDIDIPEEFFKDILHRQAVVNAGVTFRFRNQNGNKFDVTEYVYENGILDYVHEIAHDSPLTSPYFISAERRGRDRADKPEYKVKLSAAFCFSNKVKAIEYYHNSSWLEYGGAPEKAARSAFVYAIDAYIKKIGKYQKNESKINFQDVADCLVLVTNCFSTQTSYENQTKKAITNRFIQEAMTDFFKEKLEVYFIENKPEADKIAEQVLVNKRSREAAEKTRQGMKKKLSGSIDIANRVQKFVDCRSRDPEKREIYIVEGDSALGACKLSRDADFQGIMPVRGKILNCLKADYVRIFKSDVITDLLKVLGCGVEVQAKGQKDLNAFDINNLRWNKVIICTDADVDGFQIRTLILTMIYRLVPTLIREGYVYIAESPLYEIECKGKTYFAYSDKEKADIVSGLGGAKATINRSKGLGENDPDMMWMTTMNPETRRLIRVMPEDAELMARSFDLLLGDDLAGRKEHIALEGHKYLDMADLS
;
A
#
# COMPACT_ATOMS: atom_id res chain seq x y z
N MET A 1 21.99 -21.64 35.51
CA MET A 1 23.08 -20.89 34.85
C MET A 1 22.66 -19.44 34.75
N SER A 2 23.24 -18.52 35.52
CA SER A 2 22.92 -17.09 35.51
C SER A 2 23.38 -16.51 34.18
N LYS A 3 22.44 -15.86 33.43
CA LYS A 3 22.81 -14.98 32.31
C LYS A 3 23.66 -13.83 32.90
N SER A 4 24.94 -13.78 32.56
CA SER A 4 25.74 -12.57 32.81
C SER A 4 25.11 -11.46 31.97
N THR A 5 24.55 -10.47 32.63
CA THR A 5 24.22 -9.17 32.03
C THR A 5 25.54 -8.55 31.58
N ALA A 6 25.77 -8.57 30.23
CA ALA A 6 26.90 -7.81 29.69
C ALA A 6 26.67 -6.34 30.03
N GLU A 7 27.57 -5.75 30.82
CA GLU A 7 27.52 -4.34 31.18
C GLU A 7 27.61 -3.49 29.89
N TYR A 8 26.67 -2.57 29.72
CA TYR A 8 26.69 -1.62 28.60
C TYR A 8 27.75 -0.56 28.87
N GLY A 9 28.96 -0.82 28.41
CA GLY A 9 30.12 0.05 28.57
C GLY A 9 30.65 0.57 27.22
N ASN A 10 31.75 1.36 27.28
CA ASN A 10 32.36 1.93 26.06
C ASN A 10 32.75 0.90 25.00
N GLU A 11 33.10 -0.31 25.38
CA GLU A 11 33.46 -1.42 24.48
C GLU A 11 32.27 -2.09 23.81
N SER A 12 31.03 -1.80 24.26
CA SER A 12 29.79 -2.33 23.65
C SER A 12 29.40 -1.61 22.34
N ILE A 13 30.00 -0.46 22.05
CA ILE A 13 29.75 0.33 20.84
C ILE A 13 30.66 -0.15 19.72
N SER A 14 30.07 -0.70 18.66
CA SER A 14 30.80 -1.16 17.49
C SER A 14 30.19 -0.61 16.19
N GLN A 15 31.06 -0.35 15.21
CA GLN A 15 30.63 0.08 13.87
C GLN A 15 30.45 -1.12 12.94
N LEU A 16 29.31 -1.19 12.28
CA LEU A 16 29.13 -2.14 11.16
C LEU A 16 30.02 -1.72 9.98
N LYS A 17 30.75 -2.68 9.39
CA LYS A 17 31.67 -2.45 8.26
C LYS A 17 31.31 -3.34 7.07
N GLY A 18 31.63 -2.87 5.86
CA GLY A 18 31.44 -3.62 4.64
C GLY A 18 29.99 -4.14 4.48
N ALA A 19 29.82 -5.39 4.12
CA ALA A 19 28.55 -6.03 3.89
C ALA A 19 27.62 -6.07 5.11
N ASP A 20 28.17 -6.09 6.33
CA ASP A 20 27.37 -6.09 7.57
C ASP A 20 26.47 -4.87 7.72
N ARG A 21 26.81 -3.75 7.09
CA ARG A 21 25.97 -2.53 7.06
C ARG A 21 24.60 -2.79 6.43
N VAL A 22 24.55 -3.64 5.42
CA VAL A 22 23.33 -4.02 4.70
C VAL A 22 22.76 -5.30 5.27
N ARG A 23 23.57 -6.35 5.41
CA ARG A 23 23.11 -7.68 5.83
C ARG A 23 22.41 -7.71 7.19
N LYS A 24 22.89 -6.89 8.15
CA LYS A 24 22.30 -6.81 9.50
C LYS A 24 21.16 -5.77 9.62
N ARG A 25 21.02 -4.88 8.64
CA ARG A 25 20.02 -3.79 8.64
C ARG A 25 19.47 -3.53 7.25
N PRO A 26 18.93 -4.54 6.55
CA PRO A 26 18.42 -4.37 5.18
C PRO A 26 17.29 -3.34 5.10
N GLY A 27 16.41 -3.26 6.10
CA GLY A 27 15.30 -2.32 6.16
C GLY A 27 15.73 -0.84 6.11
N VAL A 28 16.95 -0.50 6.51
CA VAL A 28 17.46 0.89 6.43
C VAL A 28 17.74 1.29 4.97
N ILE A 29 18.16 0.34 4.15
CA ILE A 29 18.53 0.58 2.74
C ILE A 29 17.35 0.34 1.81
N PHE A 30 16.65 -0.80 1.99
CA PHE A 30 15.58 -1.25 1.10
C PHE A 30 14.17 -0.92 1.62
N GLY A 31 14.06 -0.31 2.80
CA GLY A 31 12.77 0.01 3.44
C GLY A 31 12.11 -1.17 4.17
N SER A 32 12.53 -2.41 3.90
CA SER A 32 12.01 -3.64 4.51
C SER A 32 13.08 -4.74 4.49
N ASP A 33 12.98 -5.72 5.38
CA ASP A 33 13.70 -7.00 5.35
C ASP A 33 12.85 -8.15 4.81
N GLY A 34 11.62 -7.86 4.40
CA GLY A 34 10.70 -8.78 3.76
C GLY A 34 10.81 -8.77 2.24
N LEU A 35 9.76 -9.31 1.61
CA LEU A 35 9.64 -9.41 0.15
C LEU A 35 9.78 -8.04 -0.55
N ASP A 36 9.18 -6.98 0.01
CA ASP A 36 9.26 -5.61 -0.55
C ASP A 36 10.70 -5.10 -0.63
N GLY A 37 11.53 -5.40 0.38
CA GLY A 37 12.96 -5.06 0.35
C GLY A 37 13.71 -5.83 -0.74
N CYS A 38 13.36 -7.11 -0.94
CA CYS A 38 13.91 -7.94 -2.00
C CYS A 38 13.51 -7.42 -3.38
N GLN A 39 12.25 -6.98 -3.55
CA GLN A 39 11.74 -6.35 -4.77
C GLN A 39 12.44 -5.01 -5.06
N HIS A 40 12.72 -4.22 -4.03
CA HIS A 40 13.46 -2.97 -4.18
C HIS A 40 14.86 -3.18 -4.74
N ALA A 41 15.56 -4.25 -4.33
CA ALA A 41 16.87 -4.60 -4.88
C ALA A 41 16.83 -4.88 -6.40
N VAL A 42 15.72 -5.44 -6.92
CA VAL A 42 15.53 -5.61 -8.37
C VAL A 42 15.51 -4.26 -9.08
N PHE A 43 14.74 -3.31 -8.54
CA PHE A 43 14.63 -1.98 -9.12
C PHE A 43 15.95 -1.22 -9.11
N GLU A 44 16.76 -1.38 -8.08
CA GLU A 44 18.08 -0.73 -7.98
C GLU A 44 19.06 -1.20 -9.08
N ILE A 45 19.04 -2.48 -9.45
CA ILE A 45 19.85 -2.97 -10.58
C ILE A 45 19.25 -2.53 -11.92
N LEU A 46 17.92 -2.70 -12.09
CA LEU A 46 17.21 -2.33 -13.30
C LEU A 46 17.38 -0.84 -13.63
N SER A 47 17.38 0.02 -12.62
CA SER A 47 17.52 1.47 -12.79
C SER A 47 18.83 1.90 -13.46
N ASN A 48 19.91 1.15 -13.27
CA ASN A 48 21.18 1.44 -13.93
C ASN A 48 21.10 1.19 -15.44
N SER A 49 20.46 0.10 -15.86
CA SER A 49 20.22 -0.20 -17.27
C SER A 49 19.26 0.80 -17.94
N ILE A 50 18.26 1.26 -17.20
CA ILE A 50 17.33 2.33 -17.65
C ILE A 50 18.10 3.64 -17.86
N ASP A 51 18.98 4.00 -16.95
CA ASP A 51 19.81 5.22 -17.08
C ASP A 51 20.66 5.19 -18.35
N GLU A 52 21.29 4.04 -18.69
CA GLU A 52 22.03 3.86 -19.93
C GLU A 52 21.14 3.99 -21.18
N ALA A 53 19.97 3.36 -21.17
CA ALA A 53 19.01 3.44 -22.28
C ALA A 53 18.52 4.87 -22.52
N ARG A 54 18.32 5.65 -21.45
CA ARG A 54 17.91 7.07 -21.50
C ARG A 54 19.00 7.98 -22.05
N GLU A 55 20.25 7.66 -21.82
CA GLU A 55 21.39 8.35 -22.45
C GLU A 55 21.56 7.96 -23.93
N GLY A 56 20.69 7.09 -24.45
CA GLY A 56 20.68 6.66 -25.85
C GLY A 56 21.52 5.41 -26.12
N TYR A 57 22.02 4.74 -25.08
CA TYR A 57 22.86 3.55 -25.23
C TYR A 57 22.09 2.27 -24.87
N GLY A 58 21.80 1.47 -25.91
CA GLY A 58 21.01 0.25 -25.75
C GLY A 58 19.51 0.52 -25.59
N LYS A 59 18.71 -0.09 -26.45
CA LYS A 59 17.25 0.09 -26.46
C LYS A 59 16.49 -1.13 -25.94
N VAL A 60 17.19 -2.19 -25.56
CA VAL A 60 16.60 -3.42 -25.06
C VAL A 60 17.19 -3.72 -23.70
N ILE A 61 16.32 -3.91 -22.70
CA ILE A 61 16.68 -4.34 -21.36
C ILE A 61 15.97 -5.66 -21.11
N THR A 62 16.73 -6.70 -20.78
CA THR A 62 16.18 -8.03 -20.50
C THR A 62 16.27 -8.31 -19.01
N LEU A 63 15.15 -8.66 -18.38
CA LEU A 63 15.09 -9.15 -17.02
C LEU A 63 14.67 -10.62 -17.04
N THR A 64 15.49 -11.49 -16.46
CA THR A 64 15.22 -12.93 -16.39
C THR A 64 15.00 -13.35 -14.94
N ARG A 65 13.88 -14.01 -14.66
CA ARG A 65 13.61 -14.71 -13.41
C ARG A 65 13.87 -16.19 -13.62
N TYR A 66 14.74 -16.77 -12.82
CA TYR A 66 15.10 -18.19 -12.87
C TYR A 66 14.29 -19.01 -11.85
N ALA A 67 14.14 -20.29 -12.09
CA ALA A 67 13.42 -21.21 -11.22
C ALA A 67 14.07 -21.36 -9.82
N ASP A 68 15.38 -21.13 -9.71
CA ASP A 68 16.13 -21.13 -8.45
C ASP A 68 16.00 -19.81 -7.66
N LYS A 69 15.10 -18.89 -8.10
CA LYS A 69 14.87 -17.55 -7.54
C LYS A 69 16.05 -16.58 -7.77
N SER A 70 17.00 -16.94 -8.60
CA SER A 70 17.98 -15.95 -9.09
C SER A 70 17.34 -15.06 -10.16
N ILE A 71 17.89 -13.86 -10.27
CA ILE A 71 17.40 -12.80 -11.15
C ILE A 71 18.58 -12.32 -11.96
N GLU A 72 18.35 -11.98 -13.24
CA GLU A 72 19.37 -11.44 -14.12
C GLU A 72 18.82 -10.21 -14.85
N VAL A 73 19.61 -9.16 -14.89
CA VAL A 73 19.34 -7.98 -15.72
C VAL A 73 20.47 -7.84 -16.73
N GLU A 74 20.12 -7.75 -17.99
CA GLU A 74 21.04 -7.58 -19.13
C GLU A 74 20.66 -6.32 -19.91
N ASP A 75 21.64 -5.46 -20.17
CA ASP A 75 21.53 -4.31 -21.05
C ASP A 75 22.62 -4.31 -22.13
N PHE A 76 22.42 -3.48 -23.13
CA PHE A 76 23.35 -3.26 -24.24
C PHE A 76 23.85 -1.81 -24.24
N GLY A 77 24.01 -1.22 -23.04
CA GLY A 77 24.59 0.10 -22.84
C GLY A 77 26.09 0.14 -23.09
N ARG A 78 26.75 1.17 -22.58
CA ARG A 78 28.22 1.32 -22.75
C ARG A 78 29.04 0.33 -21.93
N GLY A 79 28.43 -0.37 -21.00
CA GLY A 79 29.10 -1.23 -20.03
C GLY A 79 29.64 -0.42 -18.84
N CYS A 80 29.40 -0.91 -17.62
CA CYS A 80 29.90 -0.30 -16.39
C CYS A 80 31.44 -0.23 -16.38
N PRO A 81 32.08 0.92 -16.12
CA PRO A 81 33.54 0.97 -16.03
C PRO A 81 34.00 0.23 -14.76
N LEU A 82 34.88 -0.74 -14.89
CA LEU A 82 35.40 -1.57 -13.80
C LEU A 82 36.89 -1.41 -13.55
N ASP A 83 37.61 -0.74 -14.46
CA ASP A 83 39.07 -0.58 -14.48
C ASP A 83 39.57 0.32 -13.33
N TRP A 84 40.90 0.47 -13.30
CA TRP A 84 41.58 1.30 -12.31
C TRP A 84 41.23 2.77 -12.41
N ASN A 85 40.82 3.34 -11.26
CA ASN A 85 40.56 4.76 -11.13
C ASN A 85 41.79 5.47 -10.51
N ALA A 86 42.43 6.29 -11.33
CA ALA A 86 43.64 6.99 -10.90
C ALA A 86 43.38 8.04 -9.81
N ASN A 87 42.20 8.64 -9.80
CA ASN A 87 41.82 9.65 -8.80
C ASN A 87 41.57 9.02 -7.43
N GLU A 88 40.84 7.89 -7.41
CA GLU A 88 40.47 7.16 -6.19
C GLU A 88 41.55 6.16 -5.75
N LYS A 89 42.58 5.90 -6.59
CA LYS A 89 43.68 4.95 -6.38
C LYS A 89 43.21 3.53 -6.06
N ARG A 90 42.15 3.11 -6.71
CA ARG A 90 41.52 1.78 -6.58
C ARG A 90 40.74 1.44 -7.85
N PHE A 91 40.27 0.21 -7.96
CA PHE A 91 39.43 -0.18 -9.09
C PHE A 91 38.00 0.36 -8.96
N ASN A 92 37.40 0.76 -10.08
CA ASN A 92 36.00 1.21 -10.10
C ASN A 92 35.03 0.13 -9.62
N TRP A 93 35.32 -1.16 -9.90
CA TRP A 93 34.46 -2.23 -9.39
C TRP A 93 34.37 -2.27 -7.86
N GLU A 94 35.41 -1.90 -7.14
CA GLU A 94 35.39 -1.79 -5.68
C GLU A 94 34.48 -0.66 -5.23
N LEU A 95 34.50 0.48 -5.94
CA LEU A 95 33.61 1.61 -5.68
C LEU A 95 32.16 1.24 -5.95
N VAL A 96 31.87 0.65 -7.11
CA VAL A 96 30.49 0.37 -7.55
C VAL A 96 29.84 -0.74 -6.72
N PHE A 97 30.57 -1.82 -6.40
CA PHE A 97 30.01 -3.01 -5.78
C PHE A 97 30.38 -3.21 -4.30
N CYS A 98 31.38 -2.49 -3.77
CA CYS A 98 31.85 -2.71 -2.39
C CYS A 98 31.82 -1.45 -1.53
N GLU A 99 31.48 -0.28 -2.07
CA GLU A 99 31.33 0.95 -1.28
C GLU A 99 29.93 1.53 -1.41
N LEU A 100 29.33 1.86 -0.27
CA LEU A 100 28.09 2.61 -0.22
C LEU A 100 28.41 4.09 -0.44
N TYR A 101 27.50 4.80 -1.12
CA TYR A 101 27.66 6.21 -1.47
C TYR A 101 28.82 6.47 -2.44
N ALA A 102 29.14 5.51 -3.30
CA ALA A 102 30.08 5.66 -4.38
C ALA A 102 29.39 5.53 -5.76
N GLY A 103 29.64 6.46 -6.67
CA GLY A 103 29.01 6.45 -8.00
C GLY A 103 29.47 7.61 -8.87
N GLY A 104 29.25 7.50 -10.17
CA GLY A 104 29.63 8.51 -11.17
C GLY A 104 28.51 9.48 -11.57
N LYS A 105 27.39 9.52 -10.83
CA LYS A 105 26.18 10.26 -11.23
C LYS A 105 25.88 11.48 -10.32
N TYR A 106 26.85 11.94 -9.55
CA TYR A 106 26.64 13.02 -8.57
C TYR A 106 26.59 14.44 -9.18
N ALA A 107 27.24 14.65 -10.34
CA ALA A 107 27.37 15.97 -11.00
C ALA A 107 26.28 16.19 -12.08
N ASN A 108 25.05 15.77 -11.81
CA ASN A 108 23.94 15.76 -12.77
C ASN A 108 23.32 17.15 -13.08
N ASN A 109 23.71 18.20 -12.34
CA ASN A 109 23.14 19.55 -12.49
C ASN A 109 23.95 20.46 -13.43
N GLU A 110 25.10 20.01 -13.93
CA GLU A 110 26.05 20.79 -14.74
C GLU A 110 25.96 20.53 -16.26
N GLY A 111 24.91 19.78 -16.69
CA GLY A 111 24.65 19.51 -18.13
C GLY A 111 25.54 18.43 -18.75
N GLU A 112 26.20 17.61 -17.96
CA GLU A 112 26.93 16.43 -18.38
C GLU A 112 26.04 15.18 -18.37
N ASN A 113 26.60 14.00 -18.65
CA ASN A 113 25.88 12.72 -18.71
C ASN A 113 25.01 12.47 -17.47
N TYR A 114 23.88 11.79 -17.66
CA TYR A 114 22.96 11.37 -16.59
C TYR A 114 22.18 12.50 -15.91
N GLU A 115 21.80 13.52 -16.68
CA GLU A 115 21.05 14.71 -16.16
C GLU A 115 19.83 14.33 -15.30
N TYR A 116 19.15 13.22 -15.58
CA TYR A 116 17.94 12.75 -14.88
C TYR A 116 18.05 11.33 -14.37
N SER A 117 19.19 10.95 -13.81
CA SER A 117 19.45 9.59 -13.35
C SER A 117 18.51 9.12 -12.22
N LEU A 118 18.19 7.82 -12.25
CA LEU A 118 17.49 7.11 -11.17
C LEU A 118 18.43 6.73 -10.03
N GLY A 119 19.67 6.35 -10.36
CA GLY A 119 20.68 5.87 -9.42
C GLY A 119 21.52 6.97 -8.79
N LEU A 120 20.92 7.98 -8.16
CA LEU A 120 21.60 9.16 -7.60
C LEU A 120 22.41 8.90 -6.33
N ASN A 121 22.07 7.90 -5.53
CA ASN A 121 22.61 7.73 -4.17
C ASN A 121 23.89 6.89 -4.12
N GLY A 122 24.30 6.23 -5.21
CA GLY A 122 25.45 5.33 -5.22
C GLY A 122 25.33 4.17 -4.22
N LEU A 123 24.12 3.64 -4.06
CA LEU A 123 23.83 2.59 -3.08
C LEU A 123 23.44 1.27 -3.77
N GLY A 124 22.69 1.33 -4.87
CA GLY A 124 21.92 0.21 -5.41
C GLY A 124 22.73 -1.04 -5.71
N SER A 125 23.78 -0.94 -6.53
CA SER A 125 24.60 -2.08 -6.91
C SER A 125 25.34 -2.70 -5.72
N CYS A 126 25.92 -1.87 -4.86
CA CYS A 126 26.63 -2.31 -3.67
C CYS A 126 25.68 -2.96 -2.66
N ALA A 127 24.54 -2.33 -2.38
CA ALA A 127 23.55 -2.87 -1.45
C ALA A 127 22.96 -4.20 -1.93
N THR A 128 22.61 -4.30 -3.21
CA THR A 128 22.11 -5.55 -3.80
C THR A 128 23.17 -6.66 -3.75
N GLN A 129 24.42 -6.33 -4.05
CA GLN A 129 25.54 -7.27 -3.95
C GLN A 129 25.71 -7.77 -2.50
N TYR A 130 25.67 -6.87 -1.50
CA TYR A 130 25.80 -7.23 -0.10
C TYR A 130 24.64 -8.07 0.45
N SER A 131 23.42 -7.88 -0.08
CA SER A 131 22.23 -8.62 0.32
C SER A 131 22.00 -9.93 -0.44
N SER A 132 22.92 -10.28 -1.34
CA SER A 132 22.81 -11.48 -2.19
C SER A 132 23.59 -12.67 -1.62
N GLU A 133 23.07 -13.87 -1.87
CA GLU A 133 23.79 -15.12 -1.66
C GLU A 133 25.02 -15.20 -2.60
N TYR A 134 24.80 -14.85 -3.85
CA TYR A 134 25.83 -14.62 -4.84
C TYR A 134 25.44 -13.54 -5.82
N MET A 135 26.44 -12.92 -6.45
CA MET A 135 26.26 -12.02 -7.58
C MET A 135 27.38 -12.24 -8.60
N ASP A 136 27.00 -12.42 -9.86
CA ASP A 136 27.88 -12.52 -11.00
C ASP A 136 27.68 -11.27 -11.87
N VAL A 137 28.76 -10.59 -12.18
CA VAL A 137 28.78 -9.38 -13.01
C VAL A 137 29.59 -9.65 -14.25
N THR A 138 29.02 -9.46 -15.41
CA THR A 138 29.72 -9.52 -16.71
C THR A 138 29.53 -8.20 -17.44
N VAL A 139 30.61 -7.60 -17.86
CA VAL A 139 30.61 -6.33 -18.62
C VAL A 139 31.39 -6.48 -19.90
N TRP A 140 30.82 -5.98 -20.98
CA TRP A 140 31.50 -5.83 -22.28
C TRP A 140 31.75 -4.35 -22.52
N ARG A 141 33.03 -3.96 -22.59
CA ARG A 141 33.44 -2.59 -22.79
C ARG A 141 34.80 -2.51 -23.43
N ASP A 142 34.97 -1.57 -24.36
CA ASP A 142 36.27 -1.24 -25.01
C ASP A 142 37.02 -2.44 -25.60
N GLY A 143 36.26 -3.44 -26.11
CA GLY A 143 36.84 -4.66 -26.73
C GLY A 143 37.28 -5.71 -25.71
N ASN A 144 36.86 -5.60 -24.47
CA ASN A 144 37.11 -6.57 -23.41
C ASN A 144 35.81 -7.06 -22.79
N LYS A 145 35.85 -8.27 -22.24
CA LYS A 145 34.87 -8.84 -21.34
C LYS A 145 35.48 -8.87 -19.94
N TYR A 146 34.78 -8.26 -18.99
CA TYR A 146 35.13 -8.21 -17.59
C TYR A 146 34.20 -9.12 -16.80
N GLU A 147 34.71 -9.91 -15.89
CA GLU A 147 33.90 -10.81 -15.03
C GLU A 147 34.31 -10.67 -13.56
N LEU A 148 33.30 -10.54 -12.71
CA LEU A 148 33.42 -10.47 -11.26
C LEU A 148 32.40 -11.41 -10.62
N HIS A 149 32.81 -12.04 -9.55
CA HIS A 149 31.97 -12.97 -8.79
C HIS A 149 32.00 -12.61 -7.31
N PHE A 150 30.81 -12.55 -6.71
CA PHE A 150 30.66 -12.26 -5.28
C PHE A 150 29.86 -13.37 -4.60
N LYS A 151 30.16 -13.61 -3.32
CA LYS A 151 29.40 -14.50 -2.47
C LYS A 151 29.23 -13.90 -1.09
N LYS A 152 27.98 -13.71 -0.65
CA LYS A 152 27.60 -13.16 0.66
C LYS A 152 28.40 -11.88 1.02
N GLY A 153 28.45 -10.95 0.09
CA GLY A 153 29.10 -9.65 0.27
C GLY A 153 30.64 -9.64 0.10
N LYS A 154 31.24 -10.75 -0.30
CA LYS A 154 32.69 -10.88 -0.52
C LYS A 154 32.98 -11.17 -1.96
N VAL A 155 33.95 -10.46 -2.55
CA VAL A 155 34.45 -10.78 -3.87
C VAL A 155 35.21 -12.12 -3.85
N LEU A 156 35.02 -12.91 -4.90
CA LEU A 156 35.72 -14.18 -5.10
C LEU A 156 36.93 -13.95 -5.99
N GLY A 157 38.00 -14.70 -5.74
CA GLY A 157 39.24 -14.61 -6.51
C GLY A 157 40.48 -14.54 -5.59
N LYS A 158 41.67 -14.59 -6.18
CA LYS A 158 42.91 -14.34 -5.46
C LYS A 158 43.10 -12.82 -5.34
N LYS A 159 43.65 -12.36 -4.22
CA LYS A 159 43.90 -10.93 -3.96
C LYS A 159 44.72 -10.33 -5.15
N GLY A 160 44.14 -9.28 -5.76
CA GLY A 160 44.70 -8.62 -6.95
C GLY A 160 44.42 -9.32 -8.30
N GLN A 161 43.58 -10.37 -8.29
CA GLN A 161 43.10 -11.11 -9.47
C GLN A 161 41.59 -11.41 -9.37
N GLU A 162 40.84 -10.54 -8.68
CA GLU A 162 39.42 -10.68 -8.51
C GLU A 162 38.65 -10.37 -9.81
N LEU A 163 39.14 -9.39 -10.58
CA LEU A 163 38.59 -9.01 -11.87
C LEU A 163 39.25 -9.84 -12.98
N THR A 164 38.49 -10.66 -13.69
CA THR A 164 38.90 -11.39 -14.86
C THR A 164 38.66 -10.55 -16.10
N ILE A 165 39.68 -10.36 -16.96
CA ILE A 165 39.58 -9.58 -18.18
C ILE A 165 39.97 -10.50 -19.37
N THR A 166 39.07 -10.62 -20.33
CA THR A 166 39.32 -11.39 -21.57
C THR A 166 38.99 -10.55 -22.80
N PRO A 167 39.75 -10.66 -23.89
CA PRO A 167 39.43 -9.97 -25.15
C PRO A 167 38.04 -10.35 -25.67
N ALA A 168 37.31 -9.37 -26.18
CA ALA A 168 35.98 -9.54 -26.74
C ALA A 168 35.80 -8.71 -28.02
N ASP A 169 34.68 -8.91 -28.72
CA ASP A 169 34.34 -8.07 -29.87
C ASP A 169 34.15 -6.62 -29.42
N ARG A 170 34.85 -5.69 -30.08
CA ARG A 170 34.75 -4.24 -29.81
C ARG A 170 33.34 -3.68 -30.02
N LYS A 171 32.52 -4.34 -30.83
CA LYS A 171 31.13 -3.93 -31.08
C LYS A 171 30.17 -4.37 -29.94
N LYS A 172 30.59 -5.35 -29.15
CA LYS A 172 29.78 -5.83 -28.04
C LYS A 172 30.01 -4.95 -26.83
N THR A 173 28.94 -4.28 -26.39
CA THR A 173 28.89 -3.48 -25.14
C THR A 173 27.68 -3.85 -24.32
N GLY A 174 27.73 -3.58 -23.04
CA GLY A 174 26.62 -3.80 -22.12
C GLY A 174 27.04 -4.36 -20.77
N THR A 175 26.07 -4.48 -19.89
CA THR A 175 26.25 -5.03 -18.54
C THR A 175 25.22 -6.13 -18.32
N THR A 176 25.66 -7.25 -17.74
CA THR A 176 24.80 -8.32 -17.26
C THR A 176 25.10 -8.54 -15.79
N ILE A 177 24.10 -8.44 -14.93
CA ILE A 177 24.18 -8.73 -13.50
C ILE A 177 23.19 -9.82 -13.18
N LYS A 178 23.72 -10.96 -12.67
CA LYS A 178 22.91 -12.06 -12.17
C LYS A 178 23.14 -12.23 -10.68
N TRP A 179 22.08 -12.30 -9.89
CA TRP A 179 22.20 -12.47 -8.46
C TRP A 179 21.05 -13.35 -7.90
N ARG A 180 21.28 -13.89 -6.76
CA ARG A 180 20.24 -14.52 -5.96
C ARG A 180 20.14 -13.81 -4.61
N PRO A 181 18.98 -13.27 -4.24
CA PRO A 181 18.81 -12.69 -2.90
C PRO A 181 19.06 -13.72 -1.80
N ASP A 182 19.58 -13.28 -0.66
CA ASP A 182 19.98 -14.17 0.43
C ASP A 182 18.90 -14.25 1.51
N LEU A 183 18.43 -15.47 1.83
CA LEU A 183 17.50 -15.75 2.94
C LEU A 183 18.09 -15.45 4.34
N GLU A 184 19.41 -15.25 4.46
CA GLU A 184 20.00 -14.73 5.69
C GLU A 184 19.78 -13.21 5.87
N VAL A 185 19.33 -12.53 4.82
CA VAL A 185 19.12 -11.08 4.79
C VAL A 185 17.63 -10.75 4.66
N PHE A 186 16.94 -11.42 3.74
CA PHE A 186 15.51 -11.23 3.51
C PHE A 186 14.73 -12.42 4.07
N THR A 187 13.57 -12.14 4.66
CA THR A 187 12.67 -13.16 5.20
C THR A 187 11.97 -13.95 4.10
N ASP A 188 11.80 -13.35 2.91
CA ASP A 188 11.26 -13.99 1.72
C ASP A 188 11.99 -13.47 0.46
N ILE A 189 12.28 -14.37 -0.47
CA ILE A 189 12.95 -14.09 -1.75
C ILE A 189 12.13 -14.59 -2.96
N ASP A 190 10.92 -15.10 -2.73
CA ASP A 190 10.07 -15.62 -3.80
C ASP A 190 9.23 -14.53 -4.43
N ILE A 191 9.88 -13.68 -5.20
CA ILE A 191 9.22 -12.57 -5.87
C ILE A 191 8.24 -13.13 -6.91
N PRO A 192 6.93 -12.79 -6.84
CA PRO A 192 5.94 -13.26 -7.78
C PRO A 192 6.19 -12.72 -9.20
N GLU A 193 5.78 -13.48 -10.21
CA GLU A 193 5.95 -13.14 -11.61
C GLU A 193 5.28 -11.80 -11.97
N GLU A 194 4.12 -11.55 -11.38
CA GLU A 194 3.32 -10.33 -11.59
C GLU A 194 4.09 -9.07 -11.24
N PHE A 195 4.92 -9.10 -10.20
CA PHE A 195 5.78 -7.96 -9.84
C PHE A 195 6.71 -7.58 -10.99
N PHE A 196 7.35 -8.57 -11.62
CA PHE A 196 8.28 -8.31 -12.73
C PHE A 196 7.55 -7.78 -13.96
N LYS A 197 6.37 -8.31 -14.26
CA LYS A 197 5.52 -7.83 -15.35
C LYS A 197 5.09 -6.39 -15.11
N ASP A 198 4.59 -6.09 -13.90
CA ASP A 198 4.12 -4.75 -13.54
C ASP A 198 5.23 -3.71 -13.59
N ILE A 199 6.40 -4.01 -12.99
CA ILE A 199 7.52 -3.06 -12.99
C ILE A 199 8.04 -2.79 -14.41
N LEU A 200 8.21 -3.82 -15.25
CA LEU A 200 8.70 -3.65 -16.62
C LEU A 200 7.69 -2.94 -17.50
N HIS A 201 6.41 -3.26 -17.36
CA HIS A 201 5.33 -2.55 -18.02
C HIS A 201 5.36 -1.04 -17.69
N ARG A 202 5.39 -0.69 -16.41
CA ARG A 202 5.49 0.72 -15.95
C ARG A 202 6.75 1.41 -16.48
N GLN A 203 7.88 0.70 -16.51
CA GLN A 203 9.11 1.29 -17.05
C GLN A 203 9.03 1.50 -18.57
N ALA A 204 8.36 0.62 -19.31
CA ALA A 204 8.14 0.80 -20.75
C ALA A 204 7.29 2.05 -21.04
N VAL A 205 6.25 2.28 -20.25
CA VAL A 205 5.36 3.46 -20.37
C VAL A 205 6.12 4.78 -20.28
N VAL A 206 7.09 4.89 -19.38
CA VAL A 206 7.78 6.16 -19.08
C VAL A 206 9.13 6.32 -19.79
N ASN A 207 9.62 5.28 -20.45
CA ASN A 207 10.85 5.30 -21.23
C ASN A 207 10.56 4.96 -22.70
N ALA A 208 9.99 5.93 -23.41
CA ALA A 208 9.55 5.78 -24.80
C ALA A 208 10.63 5.16 -25.70
N GLY A 209 10.25 4.18 -26.52
CA GLY A 209 11.13 3.48 -27.49
C GLY A 209 12.17 2.55 -26.86
N VAL A 210 12.08 2.28 -25.54
CA VAL A 210 12.88 1.25 -24.86
C VAL A 210 12.06 -0.02 -24.74
N THR A 211 12.61 -1.13 -25.20
CA THR A 211 11.99 -2.46 -25.07
C THR A 211 12.41 -3.11 -23.77
N PHE A 212 11.45 -3.47 -22.95
CA PHE A 212 11.64 -4.25 -21.74
C PHE A 212 11.17 -5.68 -21.97
N ARG A 213 12.12 -6.62 -21.91
CA ARG A 213 11.88 -8.04 -22.14
C ARG A 213 11.92 -8.79 -20.82
N PHE A 214 10.82 -9.41 -20.45
CA PHE A 214 10.76 -10.32 -19.32
C PHE A 214 10.90 -11.77 -19.77
N ARG A 215 11.78 -12.51 -19.11
CA ARG A 215 11.99 -13.95 -19.34
C ARG A 215 11.76 -14.68 -18.03
N ASN A 216 10.69 -15.45 -17.94
CA ASN A 216 10.40 -16.26 -16.77
C ASN A 216 10.73 -17.73 -17.04
N GLN A 217 11.60 -18.32 -16.24
CA GLN A 217 11.96 -19.73 -16.40
C GLN A 217 10.85 -20.62 -15.84
N ASN A 218 10.28 -21.46 -16.70
CA ASN A 218 9.30 -22.47 -16.38
C ASN A 218 9.83 -23.85 -16.78
N GLY A 219 10.39 -24.59 -15.83
CA GLY A 219 11.14 -25.82 -16.07
C GLY A 219 12.37 -25.56 -16.95
N ASN A 220 12.43 -26.19 -18.13
CA ASN A 220 13.54 -26.04 -19.10
C ASN A 220 13.27 -24.99 -20.19
N LYS A 221 12.14 -24.27 -20.11
CA LYS A 221 11.76 -23.25 -21.10
C LYS A 221 11.68 -21.88 -20.44
N PHE A 222 11.71 -20.84 -21.28
CA PHE A 222 11.47 -19.48 -20.86
C PHE A 222 10.22 -18.96 -21.53
N ASP A 223 9.28 -18.48 -20.72
CA ASP A 223 8.17 -17.69 -21.19
C ASP A 223 8.68 -16.25 -21.36
N VAL A 224 8.41 -15.63 -22.51
CA VAL A 224 8.93 -14.31 -22.85
C VAL A 224 7.78 -13.34 -23.07
N THR A 225 7.82 -12.20 -22.38
CA THR A 225 6.89 -11.08 -22.58
C THR A 225 7.70 -9.81 -22.87
N GLU A 226 7.26 -9.03 -23.83
CA GLU A 226 7.91 -7.76 -24.17
C GLU A 226 6.95 -6.60 -23.99
N TYR A 227 7.45 -5.49 -23.47
CA TYR A 227 6.76 -4.23 -23.30
C TYR A 227 7.53 -3.13 -24.01
N VAL A 228 6.84 -2.42 -24.89
CA VAL A 228 7.41 -1.25 -25.60
C VAL A 228 6.26 -0.27 -25.92
N TYR A 229 6.51 1.00 -25.67
CA TYR A 229 5.63 2.11 -26.04
C TYR A 229 6.46 3.12 -26.82
N GLU A 230 6.29 3.17 -28.13
CA GLU A 230 7.11 4.03 -29.01
C GLU A 230 6.91 5.52 -28.68
N ASN A 231 5.68 5.94 -28.37
CA ASN A 231 5.35 7.30 -27.94
C ASN A 231 5.15 7.41 -26.41
N GLY A 232 5.60 6.41 -25.64
CA GLY A 232 5.58 6.40 -24.20
C GLY A 232 4.17 6.57 -23.61
N ILE A 233 4.01 7.55 -22.72
CA ILE A 233 2.75 7.79 -21.99
C ILE A 233 1.55 8.08 -22.89
N LEU A 234 1.76 8.55 -24.13
CA LEU A 234 0.66 8.78 -25.07
C LEU A 234 0.04 7.46 -25.53
N ASP A 235 0.87 6.49 -25.93
CA ASP A 235 0.41 5.16 -26.36
C ASP A 235 -0.29 4.45 -25.20
N TYR A 236 0.24 4.61 -23.99
CA TYR A 236 -0.36 4.01 -22.79
C TYR A 236 -1.74 4.62 -22.45
N VAL A 237 -1.91 5.93 -22.60
CA VAL A 237 -3.24 6.57 -22.44
C VAL A 237 -4.21 6.08 -23.51
N HIS A 238 -3.75 5.83 -24.75
CA HIS A 238 -4.56 5.18 -25.79
C HIS A 238 -5.00 3.78 -25.38
N GLU A 239 -4.09 2.99 -24.81
CA GLU A 239 -4.37 1.62 -24.34
C GLU A 239 -5.41 1.64 -23.22
N ILE A 240 -5.22 2.48 -22.17
CA ILE A 240 -6.18 2.60 -21.05
C ILE A 240 -7.55 3.06 -21.52
N ALA A 241 -7.59 4.00 -22.45
CA ALA A 241 -8.85 4.59 -22.92
C ALA A 241 -9.69 3.63 -23.75
N HIS A 242 -9.10 2.53 -24.26
CA HIS A 242 -9.74 1.58 -25.17
C HIS A 242 -10.43 2.26 -26.40
N ASP A 243 -11.36 1.58 -27.04
CA ASP A 243 -11.94 1.98 -28.35
C ASP A 243 -12.91 3.15 -28.32
N SER A 244 -13.23 3.76 -27.17
CA SER A 244 -14.24 4.82 -27.09
C SER A 244 -13.98 5.85 -25.99
N PRO A 245 -12.88 6.60 -26.02
CA PRO A 245 -12.73 7.74 -25.12
C PRO A 245 -13.74 8.84 -25.47
N LEU A 246 -14.06 9.67 -24.49
CA LEU A 246 -14.90 10.87 -24.69
C LEU A 246 -14.17 11.94 -25.50
N THR A 247 -12.86 12.03 -25.31
CA THR A 247 -11.92 12.89 -26.05
C THR A 247 -10.72 12.11 -26.53
N SER A 248 -10.09 12.56 -27.59
CA SER A 248 -8.85 11.96 -28.09
C SER A 248 -7.72 12.09 -27.09
N PRO A 249 -6.86 11.08 -26.90
CA PRO A 249 -5.64 11.23 -26.13
C PRO A 249 -4.76 12.38 -26.63
N TYR A 250 -4.35 13.25 -25.72
CA TYR A 250 -3.60 14.45 -26.01
C TYR A 250 -2.32 14.52 -25.19
N PHE A 251 -1.20 14.83 -25.85
CA PHE A 251 0.12 14.93 -25.23
C PHE A 251 0.55 16.38 -25.08
N ILE A 252 1.07 16.72 -23.91
CA ILE A 252 1.61 18.05 -23.61
C ILE A 252 3.00 17.92 -22.97
N SER A 253 3.88 18.87 -23.26
CA SER A 253 5.20 18.93 -22.66
C SER A 253 5.71 20.36 -22.50
N ALA A 254 6.62 20.55 -21.55
CA ALA A 254 7.35 21.79 -21.34
C ALA A 254 8.63 21.56 -20.54
N GLU A 255 9.56 22.50 -20.63
CA GLU A 255 10.70 22.58 -19.73
C GLU A 255 10.60 23.84 -18.88
N ARG A 256 11.02 23.76 -17.62
CA ARG A 256 11.05 24.90 -16.69
C ARG A 256 12.35 24.88 -15.90
N ARG A 257 12.78 26.04 -15.43
CA ARG A 257 13.95 26.19 -14.56
C ARG A 257 13.57 27.07 -13.37
N GLY A 258 14.00 26.69 -12.17
CA GLY A 258 13.71 27.40 -10.95
C GLY A 258 14.27 26.72 -9.72
N ARG A 259 13.82 27.10 -8.55
CA ARG A 259 14.34 26.63 -7.26
C ARG A 259 13.23 26.49 -6.21
N ASP A 260 13.39 25.57 -5.28
CA ASP A 260 12.42 25.36 -4.18
C ASP A 260 12.41 26.52 -3.15
N ARG A 261 13.57 27.17 -2.95
CA ARG A 261 13.74 28.32 -2.05
C ARG A 261 14.82 29.26 -2.60
N ALA A 262 14.76 30.53 -2.20
CA ALA A 262 15.67 31.58 -2.69
C ALA A 262 17.17 31.28 -2.41
N ASP A 263 17.47 30.55 -1.34
CA ASP A 263 18.83 30.17 -0.92
C ASP A 263 19.36 28.89 -1.57
N LYS A 264 18.56 28.23 -2.45
CA LYS A 264 18.95 27.00 -3.14
C LYS A 264 19.30 27.26 -4.61
N PRO A 265 20.18 26.43 -5.19
CA PRO A 265 20.48 26.53 -6.62
C PRO A 265 19.24 26.25 -7.47
N GLU A 266 19.23 26.86 -8.66
CA GLU A 266 18.22 26.54 -9.65
C GLU A 266 18.47 25.16 -10.27
N TYR A 267 17.38 24.50 -10.61
CA TYR A 267 17.42 23.23 -11.30
C TYR A 267 16.38 23.15 -12.43
N LYS A 268 16.60 22.22 -13.34
CA LYS A 268 15.79 22.03 -14.53
C LYS A 268 14.74 20.95 -14.28
N VAL A 269 13.54 21.16 -14.81
CA VAL A 269 12.43 20.20 -14.78
C VAL A 269 11.88 20.04 -16.19
N LYS A 270 11.81 18.78 -16.66
CA LYS A 270 11.04 18.40 -17.84
C LYS A 270 9.68 17.90 -17.40
N LEU A 271 8.62 18.46 -17.94
CA LEU A 271 7.24 18.14 -17.64
C LEU A 271 6.59 17.55 -18.88
N SER A 272 6.01 16.40 -18.77
CA SER A 272 5.18 15.80 -19.80
C SER A 272 3.95 15.15 -19.20
N ALA A 273 2.85 15.19 -19.92
CA ALA A 273 1.63 14.51 -19.56
C ALA A 273 0.86 14.10 -20.81
N ALA A 274 0.20 12.97 -20.73
CA ALA A 274 -0.80 12.55 -21.69
C ALA A 274 -2.12 12.39 -20.96
N PHE A 275 -3.22 12.83 -21.56
CA PHE A 275 -4.53 12.73 -20.96
C PHE A 275 -5.63 12.58 -22.01
N CYS A 276 -6.72 11.98 -21.60
CA CYS A 276 -8.01 12.03 -22.26
C CYS A 276 -9.13 11.96 -21.22
N PHE A 277 -10.34 12.13 -21.65
CA PHE A 277 -11.50 11.96 -20.80
C PHE A 277 -12.33 10.76 -21.29
N SER A 278 -12.89 10.00 -20.36
CA SER A 278 -13.70 8.82 -20.61
C SER A 278 -14.83 8.74 -19.58
N ASN A 279 -15.98 8.25 -20.00
CA ASN A 279 -17.08 7.94 -19.09
C ASN A 279 -17.12 6.46 -18.66
N LYS A 280 -16.16 5.65 -19.12
CA LYS A 280 -16.07 4.22 -18.83
C LYS A 280 -14.90 3.85 -17.96
N VAL A 281 -13.77 4.52 -18.13
CA VAL A 281 -12.51 4.26 -17.43
C VAL A 281 -11.96 5.54 -16.82
N LYS A 282 -11.30 5.41 -15.70
CA LYS A 282 -10.54 6.46 -15.04
C LYS A 282 -9.21 5.89 -14.59
N ALA A 283 -8.13 6.62 -14.83
CA ALA A 283 -6.80 6.27 -14.36
C ALA A 283 -5.98 7.54 -14.19
N ILE A 284 -5.33 7.69 -13.06
CA ILE A 284 -4.45 8.84 -12.81
C ILE A 284 -3.16 8.31 -12.24
N GLU A 285 -2.08 8.45 -13.02
CA GLU A 285 -0.77 7.97 -12.66
C GLU A 285 0.27 9.07 -12.75
N TYR A 286 1.13 9.13 -11.75
CA TYR A 286 2.20 10.11 -11.66
C TYR A 286 3.54 9.41 -11.65
N TYR A 287 4.45 9.83 -12.54
CA TYR A 287 5.81 9.34 -12.60
C TYR A 287 6.81 10.48 -12.47
N HIS A 288 7.90 10.25 -11.78
CA HIS A 288 8.99 11.21 -11.64
C HIS A 288 10.33 10.50 -11.67
N ASN A 289 11.23 10.92 -12.57
CA ASN A 289 12.49 10.25 -12.86
C ASN A 289 12.30 8.72 -13.03
N SER A 290 11.30 8.33 -13.84
CA SER A 290 10.84 6.95 -14.09
C SER A 290 10.33 6.16 -12.86
N SER A 291 10.29 6.77 -11.68
CA SER A 291 9.66 6.17 -10.49
C SER A 291 8.17 6.44 -10.49
N TRP A 292 7.36 5.40 -10.27
CA TRP A 292 5.94 5.56 -10.04
C TRP A 292 5.68 6.14 -8.65
N LEU A 293 4.92 7.24 -8.61
CA LEU A 293 4.58 7.93 -7.39
C LEU A 293 3.22 7.43 -6.86
N GLU A 294 3.24 6.33 -6.15
CA GLU A 294 2.04 5.69 -5.59
C GLU A 294 1.21 6.66 -4.73
N TYR A 295 1.89 7.54 -3.98
CA TYR A 295 1.27 8.54 -3.12
C TYR A 295 1.26 9.95 -3.72
N GLY A 296 1.60 10.09 -5.00
CA GLY A 296 1.54 11.33 -5.78
C GLY A 296 2.48 12.43 -5.29
N GLY A 297 2.06 13.23 -4.32
CA GLY A 297 2.85 14.36 -3.80
C GLY A 297 2.69 15.64 -4.63
N ALA A 298 3.80 16.27 -5.02
CA ALA A 298 3.79 17.53 -5.76
C ALA A 298 3.03 17.45 -7.11
N PRO A 299 3.23 16.42 -7.97
CA PRO A 299 2.48 16.25 -9.21
C PRO A 299 0.98 16.11 -9.02
N GLU A 300 0.55 15.33 -8.03
CA GLU A 300 -0.88 15.17 -7.72
C GLU A 300 -1.51 16.50 -7.31
N LYS A 301 -0.88 17.24 -6.39
CA LYS A 301 -1.39 18.54 -5.94
C LYS A 301 -1.52 19.52 -7.10
N ALA A 302 -0.54 19.54 -8.00
CA ALA A 302 -0.54 20.37 -9.19
C ALA A 302 -1.69 20.01 -10.13
N ALA A 303 -1.83 18.73 -10.50
CA ALA A 303 -2.90 18.26 -11.38
C ALA A 303 -4.29 18.55 -10.78
N ARG A 304 -4.51 18.22 -9.50
CA ARG A 304 -5.78 18.51 -8.80
C ARG A 304 -6.17 19.98 -8.86
N SER A 305 -5.22 20.87 -8.62
CA SER A 305 -5.48 22.32 -8.65
C SER A 305 -5.74 22.82 -10.07
N ALA A 306 -4.89 22.46 -11.02
CA ALA A 306 -4.91 23.02 -12.36
C ALA A 306 -6.09 22.51 -13.19
N PHE A 307 -6.41 21.22 -13.16
CA PHE A 307 -7.54 20.67 -13.90
C PHE A 307 -8.87 21.25 -13.39
N VAL A 308 -9.05 21.36 -12.07
CA VAL A 308 -10.25 21.99 -11.51
C VAL A 308 -10.33 23.45 -11.95
N TYR A 309 -9.23 24.19 -11.87
CA TYR A 309 -9.20 25.61 -12.26
C TYR A 309 -9.57 25.80 -13.74
N ALA A 310 -8.92 25.06 -14.64
CA ALA A 310 -9.12 25.23 -16.07
C ALA A 310 -10.53 24.83 -16.53
N ILE A 311 -11.05 23.70 -16.02
CA ILE A 311 -12.39 23.21 -16.37
C ILE A 311 -13.47 24.12 -15.76
N ASP A 312 -13.32 24.56 -14.49
CA ASP A 312 -14.25 25.51 -13.86
C ASP A 312 -14.32 26.83 -14.62
N ALA A 313 -13.16 27.37 -15.02
CA ALA A 313 -13.09 28.60 -15.84
C ALA A 313 -13.79 28.39 -17.19
N TYR A 314 -13.59 27.28 -17.85
CA TYR A 314 -14.23 26.95 -19.12
C TYR A 314 -15.76 26.82 -18.97
N ILE A 315 -16.24 26.09 -17.98
CA ILE A 315 -17.69 25.93 -17.70
C ILE A 315 -18.35 27.29 -17.42
N LYS A 316 -17.68 28.17 -16.67
CA LYS A 316 -18.15 29.56 -16.44
C LYS A 316 -18.22 30.35 -17.72
N LYS A 317 -17.19 30.27 -18.56
CA LYS A 317 -17.10 30.99 -19.85
C LYS A 317 -18.25 30.60 -20.79
N ILE A 318 -18.62 29.33 -20.84
CA ILE A 318 -19.72 28.83 -21.68
C ILE A 318 -21.10 28.90 -21.00
N GLY A 319 -21.18 29.40 -19.76
CA GLY A 319 -22.43 29.61 -19.02
C GLY A 319 -23.23 28.36 -18.69
N LYS A 320 -22.59 27.20 -18.50
CA LYS A 320 -23.26 25.91 -18.24
C LYS A 320 -23.63 25.65 -16.77
N TYR A 321 -23.16 26.47 -15.82
CA TYR A 321 -23.63 26.39 -14.44
C TYR A 321 -25.07 26.87 -14.30
N GLN A 322 -25.83 26.17 -13.45
CA GLN A 322 -27.18 26.62 -13.08
C GLN A 322 -27.08 27.78 -12.04
N LYS A 323 -28.19 28.53 -11.88
CA LYS A 323 -28.27 29.60 -10.90
C LYS A 323 -28.01 29.06 -9.48
N ASN A 324 -27.03 29.65 -8.77
CA ASN A 324 -26.60 29.24 -7.44
C ASN A 324 -25.94 27.84 -7.37
N GLU A 325 -25.48 27.30 -8.50
CA GLU A 325 -24.76 26.03 -8.54
C GLU A 325 -23.33 26.21 -8.01
N SER A 326 -22.86 25.33 -7.11
CA SER A 326 -21.48 25.33 -6.59
C SER A 326 -20.51 25.02 -7.72
N LYS A 327 -19.22 25.37 -7.54
CA LYS A 327 -18.17 25.01 -8.48
C LYS A 327 -17.87 23.49 -8.40
N ILE A 328 -17.27 22.95 -9.45
CA ILE A 328 -16.76 21.57 -9.48
C ILE A 328 -15.64 21.39 -8.46
N ASN A 329 -15.40 20.12 -8.07
CA ASN A 329 -14.23 19.73 -7.32
C ASN A 329 -13.41 18.69 -8.11
N PHE A 330 -12.25 18.27 -7.57
CA PHE A 330 -11.38 17.33 -8.30
C PHE A 330 -12.02 15.94 -8.48
N GLN A 331 -12.86 15.48 -7.57
CA GLN A 331 -13.53 14.18 -7.72
C GLN A 331 -14.41 14.15 -8.98
N ASP A 332 -15.09 15.27 -9.28
CA ASP A 332 -15.95 15.38 -10.47
C ASP A 332 -15.15 15.24 -11.77
N VAL A 333 -13.90 15.72 -11.76
CA VAL A 333 -12.94 15.60 -12.86
C VAL A 333 -12.33 14.21 -12.90
N ALA A 334 -11.85 13.70 -11.76
CA ALA A 334 -11.15 12.42 -11.65
C ALA A 334 -12.04 11.24 -12.09
N ASP A 335 -13.35 11.34 -11.88
CA ASP A 335 -14.30 10.28 -12.27
C ASP A 335 -14.41 10.06 -13.78
N CYS A 336 -13.85 10.95 -14.60
CA CYS A 336 -13.79 10.79 -16.06
C CYS A 336 -12.41 11.06 -16.66
N LEU A 337 -11.38 11.28 -15.83
CA LEU A 337 -10.04 11.64 -16.30
C LEU A 337 -9.15 10.38 -16.41
N VAL A 338 -8.51 10.23 -17.56
CA VAL A 338 -7.33 9.39 -17.76
C VAL A 338 -6.14 10.32 -17.90
N LEU A 339 -5.20 10.27 -16.97
CA LEU A 339 -4.03 11.15 -16.92
C LEU A 339 -2.80 10.34 -16.53
N VAL A 340 -1.77 10.41 -17.35
CA VAL A 340 -0.44 9.90 -17.02
C VAL A 340 0.56 11.03 -17.14
N THR A 341 1.32 11.31 -16.08
CA THR A 341 2.37 12.32 -16.07
C THR A 341 3.73 11.65 -16.01
N ASN A 342 4.70 12.19 -16.74
CA ASN A 342 6.08 11.73 -16.67
C ASN A 342 7.00 12.97 -16.57
N CYS A 343 7.53 13.19 -15.37
CA CYS A 343 8.33 14.37 -15.06
C CYS A 343 9.77 13.96 -14.73
N PHE A 344 10.71 14.83 -15.08
CA PHE A 344 12.12 14.64 -14.76
C PHE A 344 12.69 15.90 -14.14
N SER A 345 13.52 15.75 -13.12
CA SER A 345 14.26 16.87 -12.54
C SER A 345 15.68 16.46 -12.14
N THR A 346 16.59 17.41 -12.20
CA THR A 346 17.98 17.19 -11.78
C THR A 346 18.13 17.24 -10.26
N GLN A 347 17.13 17.77 -9.54
CA GLN A 347 17.05 17.72 -8.08
C GLN A 347 15.67 17.24 -7.64
N THR A 348 15.63 16.18 -6.85
CA THR A 348 14.39 15.59 -6.36
C THR A 348 14.46 15.40 -4.85
N SER A 349 13.41 15.84 -4.16
CA SER A 349 13.19 15.57 -2.73
C SER A 349 12.08 14.54 -2.59
N TYR A 350 12.44 13.31 -2.39
CA TYR A 350 11.49 12.25 -2.06
C TYR A 350 11.09 12.33 -0.59
N GLU A 351 9.84 11.96 -0.30
CA GLU A 351 9.35 11.91 1.08
C GLU A 351 10.07 10.84 1.90
N ASN A 352 10.42 9.73 1.26
CA ASN A 352 11.16 8.62 1.87
C ASN A 352 12.01 7.88 0.82
N GLN A 353 12.82 6.89 1.28
CA GLN A 353 13.71 6.11 0.42
C GLN A 353 12.98 5.25 -0.61
N THR A 354 11.72 4.89 -0.39
CA THR A 354 10.92 4.09 -1.34
C THR A 354 10.49 4.87 -2.59
N LYS A 355 10.74 6.18 -2.63
CA LYS A 355 10.52 7.08 -3.80
C LYS A 355 9.06 7.17 -4.26
N LYS A 356 8.09 6.90 -3.39
CA LYS A 356 6.65 6.86 -3.72
C LYS A 356 5.95 8.23 -3.76
N ALA A 357 6.56 9.27 -3.24
CA ALA A 357 6.06 10.66 -3.30
C ALA A 357 7.21 11.65 -3.36
N ILE A 358 6.98 12.80 -4.01
CA ILE A 358 7.93 13.93 -4.03
C ILE A 358 7.33 15.18 -3.39
N THR A 359 8.18 15.99 -2.76
CA THR A 359 7.78 17.14 -1.95
C THR A 359 8.27 18.49 -2.49
N ASN A 360 8.98 18.50 -3.61
CA ASN A 360 9.54 19.70 -4.22
C ASN A 360 8.47 20.79 -4.50
N ARG A 361 8.64 21.96 -3.90
CA ARG A 361 7.73 23.08 -4.08
C ARG A 361 7.77 23.64 -5.49
N PHE A 362 8.97 23.82 -6.05
CA PHE A 362 9.12 24.34 -7.41
C PHE A 362 8.49 23.40 -8.45
N ILE A 363 8.63 22.07 -8.30
CA ILE A 363 7.98 21.10 -9.20
C ILE A 363 6.46 21.26 -9.14
N GLN A 364 5.88 21.40 -7.95
CA GLN A 364 4.44 21.62 -7.80
C GLN A 364 3.98 22.91 -8.48
N GLU A 365 4.68 24.02 -8.29
CA GLU A 365 4.37 25.32 -8.89
C GLU A 365 4.50 25.24 -10.42
N ALA A 366 5.64 24.73 -10.92
CA ALA A 366 5.91 24.60 -12.35
C ALA A 366 4.88 23.69 -13.06
N MET A 367 4.49 22.58 -12.44
CA MET A 367 3.45 21.70 -13.00
C MET A 367 2.06 22.33 -12.95
N THR A 368 1.76 23.08 -11.90
CA THR A 368 0.48 23.79 -11.81
C THR A 368 0.31 24.79 -12.94
N ASP A 369 1.34 25.59 -13.20
CA ASP A 369 1.33 26.59 -14.26
C ASP A 369 1.35 25.94 -15.64
N PHE A 370 2.15 24.89 -15.80
CA PHE A 370 2.19 24.08 -17.02
C PHE A 370 0.81 23.52 -17.39
N PHE A 371 0.12 22.90 -16.45
CA PHE A 371 -1.22 22.38 -16.73
C PHE A 371 -2.23 23.47 -17.01
N LYS A 372 -2.23 24.58 -16.27
CA LYS A 372 -3.15 25.69 -16.51
C LYS A 372 -2.96 26.24 -17.92
N GLU A 373 -1.72 26.57 -18.29
CA GLU A 373 -1.36 27.09 -19.61
C GLU A 373 -1.78 26.11 -20.73
N LYS A 374 -1.40 24.85 -20.62
CA LYS A 374 -1.65 23.87 -21.67
C LYS A 374 -3.13 23.48 -21.79
N LEU A 375 -3.86 23.40 -20.69
CA LEU A 375 -5.29 23.13 -20.71
C LEU A 375 -6.11 24.32 -21.27
N GLU A 376 -5.68 25.55 -20.99
CA GLU A 376 -6.31 26.74 -21.58
C GLU A 376 -6.17 26.72 -23.10
N VAL A 377 -4.97 26.45 -23.62
CA VAL A 377 -4.71 26.33 -25.06
C VAL A 377 -5.55 25.16 -25.64
N TYR A 378 -5.53 24.00 -25.01
CA TYR A 378 -6.30 22.84 -25.45
C TYR A 378 -7.79 23.13 -25.57
N PHE A 379 -8.40 23.82 -24.60
CA PHE A 379 -9.83 24.16 -24.63
C PHE A 379 -10.19 25.20 -25.71
N ILE A 380 -9.23 26.01 -26.13
CA ILE A 380 -9.42 26.95 -27.24
C ILE A 380 -9.34 26.22 -28.57
N GLU A 381 -8.32 25.39 -28.75
CA GLU A 381 -8.06 24.68 -30.01
C GLU A 381 -9.06 23.55 -30.27
N ASN A 382 -9.50 22.85 -29.21
CA ASN A 382 -10.33 21.64 -29.27
C ASN A 382 -11.72 21.89 -28.64
N LYS A 383 -12.40 22.96 -29.05
CA LYS A 383 -13.68 23.37 -28.46
C LYS A 383 -14.74 22.25 -28.41
N PRO A 384 -14.95 21.39 -29.43
CA PRO A 384 -15.91 20.30 -29.34
C PRO A 384 -15.60 19.28 -28.24
N GLU A 385 -14.33 19.00 -27.99
CA GLU A 385 -13.88 18.12 -26.90
C GLU A 385 -14.01 18.80 -25.54
N ALA A 386 -13.65 20.10 -25.46
CA ALA A 386 -13.84 20.89 -24.24
C ALA A 386 -15.30 20.95 -23.79
N ASP A 387 -16.25 21.06 -24.75
CA ASP A 387 -17.69 21.03 -24.46
C ASP A 387 -18.11 19.67 -23.88
N LYS A 388 -17.63 18.56 -24.44
CA LYS A 388 -17.88 17.20 -23.91
C LYS A 388 -17.31 17.01 -22.49
N ILE A 389 -16.10 17.51 -22.25
CA ILE A 389 -15.47 17.47 -20.92
C ILE A 389 -16.34 18.23 -19.91
N ALA A 390 -16.72 19.46 -20.25
CA ALA A 390 -17.55 20.29 -19.38
C ALA A 390 -18.88 19.63 -19.05
N GLU A 391 -19.54 19.00 -20.04
CA GLU A 391 -20.80 18.30 -19.84
C GLU A 391 -20.62 17.07 -18.95
N GLN A 392 -19.60 16.23 -19.19
CA GLN A 392 -19.36 15.05 -18.39
C GLN A 392 -19.00 15.39 -16.95
N VAL A 393 -18.13 16.37 -16.73
CA VAL A 393 -17.76 16.82 -15.37
C VAL A 393 -18.96 17.38 -14.62
N LEU A 394 -19.85 18.11 -15.29
CA LEU A 394 -21.10 18.58 -14.69
C LEU A 394 -22.07 17.42 -14.36
N VAL A 395 -22.14 16.39 -15.20
CA VAL A 395 -22.92 15.16 -14.92
C VAL A 395 -22.38 14.48 -13.66
N ASN A 396 -21.06 14.27 -13.57
CA ASN A 396 -20.41 13.66 -12.40
C ASN A 396 -20.68 14.48 -11.13
N LYS A 397 -20.52 15.79 -11.20
CA LYS A 397 -20.80 16.71 -10.09
C LYS A 397 -22.25 16.60 -9.62
N ARG A 398 -23.21 16.72 -10.53
CA ARG A 398 -24.64 16.70 -10.20
C ARG A 398 -25.06 15.35 -9.62
N SER A 399 -24.50 14.24 -10.16
CA SER A 399 -24.71 12.90 -9.62
C SER A 399 -24.16 12.77 -8.19
N ARG A 400 -22.92 13.25 -7.95
CA ARG A 400 -22.32 13.27 -6.62
C ARG A 400 -23.13 14.12 -5.64
N GLU A 401 -23.56 15.32 -6.04
CA GLU A 401 -24.38 16.20 -5.18
C GLU A 401 -25.75 15.61 -4.89
N ALA A 402 -26.38 14.94 -5.86
CA ALA A 402 -27.65 14.25 -5.67
C ALA A 402 -27.51 13.09 -4.66
N ALA A 403 -26.44 12.27 -4.81
CA ALA A 403 -26.13 11.21 -3.87
C ALA A 403 -25.88 11.77 -2.46
N GLU A 404 -25.14 12.87 -2.36
CA GLU A 404 -24.83 13.53 -1.09
C GLU A 404 -26.09 14.13 -0.41
N LYS A 405 -27.00 14.76 -1.18
CA LYS A 405 -28.29 15.23 -0.66
C LYS A 405 -29.13 14.08 -0.11
N THR A 406 -29.13 12.94 -0.79
CA THR A 406 -29.85 11.74 -0.35
C THR A 406 -29.26 11.22 0.97
N ARG A 407 -27.92 11.15 1.07
CA ARG A 407 -27.21 10.80 2.30
C ARG A 407 -27.56 11.75 3.46
N GLN A 408 -27.51 13.06 3.21
CA GLN A 408 -27.82 14.08 4.22
C GLN A 408 -29.29 14.05 4.66
N GLY A 409 -30.22 13.83 3.72
CA GLY A 409 -31.64 13.67 4.03
C GLY A 409 -31.89 12.48 4.96
N MET A 410 -31.19 11.36 4.74
CA MET A 410 -31.24 10.20 5.63
C MET A 410 -30.57 10.47 6.98
N LYS A 411 -29.43 11.16 6.98
CA LYS A 411 -28.76 11.58 8.20
C LYS A 411 -29.66 12.47 9.07
N LYS A 412 -30.37 13.43 8.48
CA LYS A 412 -31.36 14.26 9.17
C LYS A 412 -32.51 13.42 9.76
N LYS A 413 -33.00 12.40 9.06
CA LYS A 413 -34.03 11.49 9.57
C LYS A 413 -33.55 10.66 10.78
N LEU A 414 -32.27 10.26 10.77
CA LEU A 414 -31.65 9.54 11.88
C LEU A 414 -31.38 10.45 13.10
N SER A 415 -31.02 11.71 12.87
CA SER A 415 -30.67 12.66 13.94
C SER A 415 -31.87 13.27 14.66
N GLY A 416 -33.01 13.35 14.00
CA GLY A 416 -34.24 13.95 14.59
C GLY A 416 -34.97 13.10 15.63
N SER A 417 -34.49 11.91 15.98
CA SER A 417 -35.18 10.97 16.87
C SER A 417 -34.29 10.37 17.97
N ILE A 418 -33.19 10.99 18.32
CA ILE A 418 -32.25 10.39 19.28
C ILE A 418 -32.52 10.93 20.70
N ASP A 419 -33.61 10.51 21.27
CA ASP A 419 -33.77 10.38 22.74
C ASP A 419 -33.40 8.93 23.11
N ILE A 420 -32.13 8.73 23.47
CA ILE A 420 -31.46 7.41 23.46
C ILE A 420 -31.82 6.59 24.72
N ALA A 421 -32.33 7.21 25.75
CA ALA A 421 -32.53 6.56 27.05
C ALA A 421 -33.66 5.51 27.08
N ASN A 422 -34.55 5.47 26.08
CA ASN A 422 -35.77 4.69 26.21
C ASN A 422 -36.14 3.68 25.13
N ARG A 423 -35.34 3.44 24.04
CA ARG A 423 -35.90 2.67 22.92
C ARG A 423 -34.98 1.73 22.11
N VAL A 424 -33.78 1.40 22.57
CA VAL A 424 -33.05 0.28 21.95
C VAL A 424 -33.47 -1.00 22.67
N GLN A 425 -34.23 -1.85 21.97
CA GLN A 425 -34.70 -3.10 22.55
C GLN A 425 -33.51 -4.00 22.90
N LYS A 426 -33.54 -4.55 24.14
CA LYS A 426 -32.54 -5.49 24.67
C LYS A 426 -31.12 -4.93 24.88
N PHE A 427 -30.86 -3.65 24.63
CA PHE A 427 -29.63 -3.03 25.10
C PHE A 427 -29.60 -2.97 26.63
N VAL A 428 -28.49 -3.45 27.20
CA VAL A 428 -28.26 -3.44 28.65
C VAL A 428 -27.13 -2.45 28.94
N ASP A 429 -27.49 -1.26 29.45
CA ASP A 429 -26.51 -0.20 29.75
C ASP A 429 -25.74 -0.50 31.05
N CYS A 430 -24.62 0.16 31.26
CA CYS A 430 -23.85 0.16 32.49
C CYS A 430 -24.24 1.39 33.37
N ARG A 431 -23.81 1.37 34.64
CA ARG A 431 -24.11 2.44 35.61
C ARG A 431 -23.26 3.69 35.38
N SER A 432 -22.00 3.52 35.04
CA SER A 432 -21.08 4.64 34.79
C SER A 432 -21.57 5.54 33.66
N ARG A 433 -21.37 6.85 33.81
CA ARG A 433 -21.59 7.85 32.76
C ARG A 433 -20.27 8.36 32.15
N ASP A 434 -19.14 7.94 32.68
CA ASP A 434 -17.81 8.33 32.26
C ASP A 434 -17.40 7.53 31.02
N PRO A 435 -17.35 8.14 29.82
CA PRO A 435 -17.00 7.43 28.58
C PRO A 435 -15.63 6.74 28.62
N GLU A 436 -14.68 7.28 29.38
CA GLU A 436 -13.31 6.73 29.46
C GLU A 436 -13.26 5.38 30.21
N LYS A 437 -14.26 5.07 30.99
CA LYS A 437 -14.36 3.81 31.74
C LYS A 437 -15.28 2.79 31.08
N ARG A 438 -16.21 3.26 30.25
CA ARG A 438 -17.27 2.42 29.70
C ARG A 438 -16.80 1.52 28.59
N GLU A 439 -17.29 0.29 28.57
CA GLU A 439 -17.05 -0.70 27.53
C GLU A 439 -18.36 -1.25 27.01
N ILE A 440 -18.51 -1.43 25.70
CA ILE A 440 -19.67 -2.07 25.10
C ILE A 440 -19.29 -3.41 24.50
N TYR A 441 -19.99 -4.46 24.91
CA TYR A 441 -19.91 -5.78 24.29
C TYR A 441 -21.04 -5.94 23.27
N ILE A 442 -20.68 -6.18 22.01
CA ILE A 442 -21.61 -6.53 20.94
C ILE A 442 -21.59 -8.05 20.86
N VAL A 443 -22.68 -8.71 21.26
CA VAL A 443 -22.73 -10.16 21.42
C VAL A 443 -23.70 -10.82 20.45
N GLU A 444 -23.48 -12.11 20.17
CA GLU A 444 -24.29 -12.88 19.24
C GLU A 444 -25.55 -13.44 19.92
N GLY A 445 -26.70 -12.85 19.59
CA GLY A 445 -28.00 -13.36 20.00
C GLY A 445 -28.39 -13.13 21.46
N ASP A 446 -29.58 -13.64 21.78
CA ASP A 446 -30.19 -13.46 23.09
C ASP A 446 -29.59 -14.39 24.17
N SER A 447 -29.10 -15.55 23.76
CA SER A 447 -28.46 -16.52 24.66
C SER A 447 -27.15 -15.96 25.22
N ALA A 448 -26.29 -15.41 24.35
CA ALA A 448 -25.06 -14.73 24.75
C ALA A 448 -25.34 -13.48 25.58
N LEU A 449 -26.43 -12.71 25.29
CA LEU A 449 -26.86 -11.59 26.11
C LEU A 449 -27.15 -12.06 27.57
N GLY A 450 -27.82 -13.19 27.74
CA GLY A 450 -28.13 -13.77 29.05
C GLY A 450 -26.89 -14.09 29.86
N ALA A 451 -25.97 -14.85 29.29
CA ALA A 451 -24.69 -15.24 29.90
C ALA A 451 -23.84 -14.02 30.26
N CYS A 452 -23.60 -13.13 29.27
CA CYS A 452 -22.81 -11.92 29.49
C CYS A 452 -23.43 -10.96 30.53
N LYS A 453 -24.75 -10.88 30.59
CA LYS A 453 -25.45 -10.04 31.61
C LYS A 453 -25.21 -10.52 33.04
N LEU A 454 -25.08 -11.83 33.23
CA LEU A 454 -24.78 -12.43 34.52
C LEU A 454 -23.30 -12.30 34.89
N SER A 455 -22.44 -12.29 33.90
CA SER A 455 -20.98 -12.32 34.08
C SER A 455 -20.32 -10.94 34.07
N ARG A 456 -21.00 -9.89 33.64
CA ARG A 456 -20.41 -8.55 33.45
C ARG A 456 -20.19 -7.78 34.76
N ASP A 457 -19.27 -6.84 34.74
CA ASP A 457 -19.29 -5.74 35.70
C ASP A 457 -20.33 -4.69 35.27
N ALA A 458 -21.43 -4.60 36.06
CA ALA A 458 -22.52 -3.71 35.73
C ALA A 458 -22.15 -2.22 35.85
N ASP A 459 -21.06 -1.89 36.50
CA ASP A 459 -20.65 -0.51 36.69
C ASP A 459 -20.14 0.14 35.39
N PHE A 460 -19.39 -0.60 34.57
CA PHE A 460 -18.80 -0.02 33.35
C PHE A 460 -19.02 -0.82 32.04
N GLN A 461 -19.55 -2.05 32.12
CA GLN A 461 -19.76 -2.89 30.92
C GLN A 461 -21.23 -2.89 30.48
N GLY A 462 -21.49 -2.36 29.28
CA GLY A 462 -22.76 -2.46 28.57
C GLY A 462 -22.78 -3.65 27.61
N ILE A 463 -23.97 -4.14 27.25
CA ILE A 463 -24.12 -5.25 26.32
C ILE A 463 -25.21 -4.92 25.30
N MET A 464 -24.88 -5.17 24.01
CA MET A 464 -25.80 -5.04 22.89
C MET A 464 -25.87 -6.36 22.12
N PRO A 465 -26.99 -7.06 22.08
CA PRO A 465 -27.13 -8.27 21.28
C PRO A 465 -27.41 -7.95 19.82
N VAL A 466 -26.78 -8.72 18.94
CA VAL A 466 -27.05 -8.71 17.50
C VAL A 466 -27.71 -10.02 17.13
N ARG A 467 -28.88 -9.99 16.51
CA ARG A 467 -29.62 -11.18 16.12
C ARG A 467 -29.31 -11.57 14.70
N GLY A 468 -28.59 -12.67 14.55
CA GLY A 468 -28.22 -13.24 13.26
C GLY A 468 -27.28 -12.36 12.45
N LYS A 469 -27.09 -12.73 11.18
CA LYS A 469 -26.19 -12.04 10.25
C LYS A 469 -26.79 -10.69 9.87
N ILE A 470 -26.09 -9.61 10.21
CA ILE A 470 -26.49 -8.26 9.81
C ILE A 470 -26.25 -8.04 8.32
N LEU A 471 -26.85 -6.99 7.78
CA LEU A 471 -26.68 -6.59 6.40
C LEU A 471 -25.22 -6.30 6.06
N ASN A 472 -24.72 -6.82 4.94
CA ASN A 472 -23.42 -6.43 4.42
C ASN A 472 -23.45 -4.97 3.94
N CYS A 473 -22.89 -4.09 4.76
CA CYS A 473 -22.90 -2.65 4.52
C CYS A 473 -22.05 -2.20 3.33
N LEU A 474 -21.13 -3.01 2.82
CA LEU A 474 -20.37 -2.67 1.61
C LEU A 474 -21.20 -2.85 0.33
N LYS A 475 -22.07 -3.89 0.31
CA LYS A 475 -22.93 -4.19 -0.84
C LYS A 475 -24.24 -3.42 -0.86
N ALA A 476 -24.73 -3.02 0.31
CA ALA A 476 -26.03 -2.36 0.43
C ALA A 476 -25.92 -0.85 0.18
N ASP A 477 -26.94 -0.29 -0.46
CA ASP A 477 -27.12 1.15 -0.50
C ASP A 477 -27.49 1.74 0.87
N TYR A 478 -27.25 3.02 1.05
CA TYR A 478 -27.50 3.69 2.35
C TYR A 478 -28.98 3.68 2.77
N VAL A 479 -29.93 3.64 1.81
CA VAL A 479 -31.38 3.56 2.14
C VAL A 479 -31.69 2.25 2.83
N ARG A 480 -31.14 1.17 2.31
CA ARG A 480 -31.30 -0.17 2.87
C ARG A 480 -30.57 -0.34 4.19
N ILE A 481 -29.35 0.20 4.31
CA ILE A 481 -28.57 0.18 5.56
C ILE A 481 -29.36 0.84 6.69
N PHE A 482 -29.88 2.04 6.47
CA PHE A 482 -30.58 2.80 7.50
C PHE A 482 -32.04 2.38 7.72
N LYS A 483 -32.56 1.45 6.94
CA LYS A 483 -33.82 0.74 7.25
C LYS A 483 -33.61 -0.46 8.17
N SER A 484 -32.38 -0.89 8.39
CA SER A 484 -32.06 -1.99 9.29
C SER A 484 -32.08 -1.51 10.75
N ASP A 485 -33.04 -2.02 11.52
CA ASP A 485 -33.18 -1.66 12.96
C ASP A 485 -31.90 -2.02 13.72
N VAL A 486 -31.29 -3.17 13.44
CA VAL A 486 -30.07 -3.62 14.12
C VAL A 486 -28.92 -2.63 13.91
N ILE A 487 -28.72 -2.16 12.67
CA ILE A 487 -27.66 -1.19 12.36
C ILE A 487 -27.94 0.15 13.00
N THR A 488 -29.18 0.63 12.91
CA THR A 488 -29.57 1.92 13.51
C THR A 488 -29.48 1.88 15.03
N ASP A 489 -29.81 0.76 15.66
CA ASP A 489 -29.69 0.58 17.09
C ASP A 489 -28.25 0.51 17.58
N LEU A 490 -27.36 -0.20 16.84
CA LEU A 490 -25.93 -0.17 17.11
C LEU A 490 -25.37 1.25 17.02
N LEU A 491 -25.70 2.03 15.97
CA LEU A 491 -25.24 3.41 15.83
C LEU A 491 -25.75 4.31 16.97
N LYS A 492 -27.00 4.13 17.40
CA LYS A 492 -27.55 4.85 18.59
C LYS A 492 -26.78 4.49 19.85
N VAL A 493 -26.46 3.23 20.08
CA VAL A 493 -25.70 2.75 21.24
C VAL A 493 -24.29 3.32 21.23
N LEU A 494 -23.62 3.36 20.09
CA LEU A 494 -22.28 3.98 19.95
C LEU A 494 -22.32 5.47 20.30
N GLY A 495 -23.31 6.21 19.81
CA GLY A 495 -23.55 7.61 20.15
C GLY A 495 -22.76 8.64 19.34
N CYS A 496 -21.71 8.25 18.61
CA CYS A 496 -20.81 9.15 17.89
C CYS A 496 -21.32 9.61 16.51
N GLY A 497 -22.53 9.22 16.10
CA GLY A 497 -23.07 9.53 14.77
C GLY A 497 -22.49 8.66 13.66
N VAL A 498 -22.52 9.15 12.40
CA VAL A 498 -22.08 8.43 11.21
C VAL A 498 -21.11 9.28 10.43
N GLU A 499 -19.94 8.74 10.05
CA GLU A 499 -19.00 9.43 9.19
C GLU A 499 -19.53 9.52 7.77
N VAL A 500 -19.54 10.75 7.28
CA VAL A 500 -19.86 11.05 5.89
C VAL A 500 -18.72 11.87 5.36
N GLN A 501 -17.96 11.35 4.40
CA GLN A 501 -16.94 12.14 3.71
C GLN A 501 -17.61 13.22 2.87
N ALA A 502 -17.83 14.41 3.46
CA ALA A 502 -18.22 15.60 2.73
C ALA A 502 -17.44 16.79 3.26
N LYS A 503 -16.59 17.37 2.42
CA LYS A 503 -15.95 18.66 2.70
C LYS A 503 -17.02 19.78 2.69
N GLY A 504 -17.20 20.47 3.80
CA GLY A 504 -17.77 21.80 3.81
C GLY A 504 -19.16 22.04 4.37
N GLN A 505 -19.75 21.15 5.20
CA GLN A 505 -20.97 21.51 5.95
C GLN A 505 -20.78 21.32 7.46
N LYS A 506 -20.72 22.46 8.15
CA LYS A 506 -21.06 22.54 9.56
C LYS A 506 -22.59 22.45 9.63
N ASP A 507 -23.12 21.38 10.20
CA ASP A 507 -24.29 21.28 11.04
C ASP A 507 -24.99 19.91 10.94
N LEU A 508 -25.30 19.41 12.11
CA LEU A 508 -26.23 18.35 12.51
C LEU A 508 -25.79 16.89 12.26
N ASN A 509 -25.26 16.31 13.33
CA ASN A 509 -24.86 14.90 13.48
C ASN A 509 -23.78 14.42 12.50
N ALA A 510 -22.82 15.28 12.25
CA ALA A 510 -21.52 14.85 11.81
C ALA A 510 -20.96 13.89 12.84
N PHE A 511 -20.24 12.87 12.39
CA PHE A 511 -19.43 12.08 13.28
C PHE A 511 -18.61 13.01 14.18
N ASP A 512 -18.77 12.82 15.45
CA ASP A 512 -17.98 13.49 16.48
C ASP A 512 -17.51 12.44 17.47
N ILE A 513 -16.22 12.21 17.50
CA ILE A 513 -15.59 11.23 18.39
C ILE A 513 -15.84 11.54 19.87
N ASN A 514 -15.99 12.84 20.23
CA ASN A 514 -16.27 13.26 21.59
C ASN A 514 -17.66 12.83 22.09
N ASN A 515 -18.56 12.47 21.17
CA ASN A 515 -19.87 11.92 21.49
C ASN A 515 -19.85 10.38 21.60
N LEU A 516 -18.72 9.74 21.38
CA LEU A 516 -18.58 8.31 21.59
C LEU A 516 -18.76 8.00 23.07
N ARG A 517 -19.62 7.04 23.36
CA ARG A 517 -20.01 6.72 24.77
C ARG A 517 -19.11 5.69 25.42
N TRP A 518 -18.18 5.11 24.66
CA TRP A 518 -17.46 3.90 25.01
C TRP A 518 -15.97 4.05 24.79
N ASN A 519 -15.19 3.71 25.81
CA ASN A 519 -13.74 3.58 25.68
C ASN A 519 -13.33 2.38 24.81
N LYS A 520 -14.13 1.29 24.89
CA LYS A 520 -13.91 0.11 24.06
C LYS A 520 -15.23 -0.40 23.47
N VAL A 521 -15.20 -0.70 22.18
CA VAL A 521 -16.25 -1.40 21.43
C VAL A 521 -15.75 -2.81 21.18
N ILE A 522 -16.28 -3.76 21.93
CA ILE A 522 -15.78 -5.13 21.98
C ILE A 522 -16.78 -6.04 21.25
N ILE A 523 -16.33 -6.66 20.16
CA ILE A 523 -17.11 -7.64 19.43
C ILE A 523 -16.85 -9.02 20.06
N CYS A 524 -17.89 -9.66 20.54
CA CYS A 524 -17.83 -10.94 21.21
C CYS A 524 -18.85 -11.90 20.59
N THR A 525 -18.39 -12.75 19.69
CA THR A 525 -19.19 -13.74 18.95
C THR A 525 -18.72 -15.14 19.28
N ASP A 526 -19.53 -16.14 18.98
CA ASP A 526 -19.17 -17.54 19.10
C ASP A 526 -17.90 -17.86 18.28
N ALA A 527 -17.14 -18.83 18.70
CA ALA A 527 -15.90 -19.23 18.04
C ALA A 527 -16.16 -20.28 16.93
N ASP A 528 -17.21 -20.08 16.15
CA ASP A 528 -17.60 -20.89 15.01
C ASP A 528 -17.71 -20.08 13.71
N VAL A 529 -18.04 -20.73 12.60
CA VAL A 529 -18.14 -20.11 11.26
C VAL A 529 -19.18 -19.00 11.22
N ASP A 530 -20.30 -19.16 11.91
CA ASP A 530 -21.38 -18.19 11.95
C ASP A 530 -20.99 -16.96 12.78
N GLY A 531 -20.35 -17.18 13.94
CA GLY A 531 -19.81 -16.12 14.77
C GLY A 531 -18.72 -15.32 14.06
N PHE A 532 -17.83 -15.97 13.31
CA PHE A 532 -16.83 -15.28 12.49
C PHE A 532 -17.46 -14.43 11.40
N GLN A 533 -18.54 -14.91 10.78
CA GLN A 533 -19.27 -14.15 9.78
C GLN A 533 -19.97 -12.93 10.38
N ILE A 534 -20.61 -13.08 11.54
CA ILE A 534 -21.28 -11.98 12.25
C ILE A 534 -20.25 -10.92 12.66
N ARG A 535 -19.10 -11.34 13.22
CA ARG A 535 -17.96 -10.48 13.53
C ARG A 535 -17.52 -9.66 12.34
N THR A 536 -17.33 -10.32 11.21
CA THR A 536 -16.89 -9.69 9.95
C THR A 536 -17.92 -8.68 9.45
N LEU A 537 -19.21 -8.97 9.54
CA LEU A 537 -20.27 -8.05 9.13
C LEU A 537 -20.36 -6.82 10.08
N ILE A 538 -20.14 -7.00 11.39
CA ILE A 538 -20.07 -5.87 12.34
C ILE A 538 -18.88 -4.99 12.04
N LEU A 539 -17.69 -5.57 11.78
CA LEU A 539 -16.50 -4.83 11.36
C LEU A 539 -16.75 -4.07 10.06
N THR A 540 -17.43 -4.70 9.09
CA THR A 540 -17.81 -4.06 7.82
C THR A 540 -18.74 -2.87 8.03
N MET A 541 -19.69 -2.98 8.94
CA MET A 541 -20.56 -1.87 9.33
C MET A 541 -19.77 -0.72 9.93
N ILE A 542 -18.86 -1.00 10.87
CA ILE A 542 -18.01 0.01 11.52
C ILE A 542 -17.11 0.66 10.47
N TYR A 543 -16.44 -0.14 9.64
CA TYR A 543 -15.57 0.35 8.55
C TYR A 543 -16.32 1.29 7.58
N ARG A 544 -17.56 0.94 7.20
CA ARG A 544 -18.35 1.70 6.23
C ARG A 544 -18.97 2.97 6.80
N LEU A 545 -19.40 2.95 8.06
CA LEU A 545 -20.21 4.00 8.67
C LEU A 545 -19.47 4.87 9.67
N VAL A 546 -18.48 4.33 10.38
CA VAL A 546 -17.70 5.00 11.43
C VAL A 546 -16.24 4.55 11.45
N PRO A 547 -15.51 4.63 10.31
CA PRO A 547 -14.16 4.10 10.17
C PRO A 547 -13.14 4.69 11.16
N THR A 548 -13.37 5.88 11.67
CA THR A 548 -12.50 6.50 12.70
C THR A 548 -12.41 5.63 13.96
N LEU A 549 -13.45 4.88 14.32
CA LEU A 549 -13.36 3.98 15.48
C LEU A 549 -12.32 2.88 15.32
N ILE A 550 -12.10 2.40 14.08
CA ILE A 550 -11.04 1.44 13.79
C ILE A 550 -9.68 2.16 13.77
N ARG A 551 -9.59 3.29 13.08
CA ARG A 551 -8.31 4.05 12.94
C ARG A 551 -7.76 4.52 14.30
N GLU A 552 -8.64 4.96 15.18
CA GLU A 552 -8.26 5.41 16.52
C GLU A 552 -8.17 4.27 17.55
N GLY A 553 -8.48 3.02 17.11
CA GLY A 553 -8.30 1.81 17.90
C GLY A 553 -9.29 1.64 19.05
N TYR A 554 -10.53 2.07 18.88
CA TYR A 554 -11.63 1.84 19.82
C TYR A 554 -12.27 0.45 19.69
N VAL A 555 -11.98 -0.27 18.58
CA VAL A 555 -12.62 -1.55 18.28
C VAL A 555 -11.74 -2.71 18.72
N TYR A 556 -12.35 -3.68 19.38
CA TYR A 556 -11.70 -4.87 19.88
C TYR A 556 -12.50 -6.13 19.54
N ILE A 557 -11.82 -7.25 19.44
CA ILE A 557 -12.41 -8.59 19.36
C ILE A 557 -12.07 -9.31 20.65
N ALA A 558 -13.09 -9.82 21.34
CA ALA A 558 -12.88 -10.70 22.48
C ALA A 558 -12.57 -12.12 22.02
N GLU A 559 -11.51 -12.71 22.53
CA GLU A 559 -11.24 -14.15 22.38
C GLU A 559 -11.92 -14.94 23.48
N SER A 560 -12.81 -15.85 23.11
CA SER A 560 -13.43 -16.80 24.02
C SER A 560 -12.67 -18.13 23.94
N PRO A 561 -12.48 -18.86 25.06
CA PRO A 561 -11.77 -20.12 25.04
C PRO A 561 -12.56 -21.17 24.25
N LEU A 562 -11.83 -21.99 23.48
CA LEU A 562 -12.38 -23.14 22.77
C LEU A 562 -12.50 -24.37 23.66
N TYR A 563 -11.66 -24.46 24.67
CA TYR A 563 -11.60 -25.61 25.56
C TYR A 563 -11.46 -25.19 27.02
N GLU A 564 -12.22 -25.88 27.87
CA GLU A 564 -12.08 -25.90 29.30
C GLU A 564 -11.46 -27.26 29.71
N ILE A 565 -10.38 -27.20 30.47
CA ILE A 565 -9.59 -28.38 30.86
C ILE A 565 -9.54 -28.41 32.39
N GLU A 566 -10.26 -29.36 32.98
CA GLU A 566 -10.25 -29.58 34.42
C GLU A 566 -9.27 -30.69 34.82
N CYS A 567 -8.38 -30.36 35.74
CA CYS A 567 -7.44 -31.36 36.29
C CYS A 567 -7.15 -31.05 37.76
N LYS A 568 -7.40 -32.06 38.61
CA LYS A 568 -7.12 -31.99 40.05
C LYS A 568 -7.71 -30.77 40.75
N GLY A 569 -8.93 -30.36 40.37
CA GLY A 569 -9.62 -29.23 40.94
C GLY A 569 -9.11 -27.85 40.45
N LYS A 570 -8.31 -27.83 39.40
CA LYS A 570 -7.89 -26.61 38.69
C LYS A 570 -8.45 -26.63 37.29
N THR A 571 -8.97 -25.48 36.86
CA THR A 571 -9.48 -25.26 35.51
C THR A 571 -8.48 -24.45 34.70
N TYR A 572 -8.20 -24.91 33.50
CA TYR A 572 -7.35 -24.26 32.50
C TYR A 572 -8.18 -23.99 31.25
N PHE A 573 -7.87 -22.87 30.56
CA PHE A 573 -8.57 -22.47 29.34
C PHE A 573 -7.60 -22.47 28.18
N ALA A 574 -8.00 -23.06 27.06
CA ALA A 574 -7.23 -23.06 25.82
C ALA A 574 -8.02 -22.39 24.69
N TYR A 575 -7.35 -21.51 23.94
CA TYR A 575 -7.93 -20.70 22.87
C TYR A 575 -7.60 -21.25 21.49
N SER A 576 -6.82 -22.33 21.43
CA SER A 576 -6.47 -23.05 20.21
C SER A 576 -6.20 -24.53 20.52
N ASP A 577 -6.21 -25.39 19.50
CA ASP A 577 -5.82 -26.79 19.62
C ASP A 577 -4.37 -26.94 20.09
N LYS A 578 -3.50 -26.03 19.67
CA LYS A 578 -2.11 -26.00 20.13
C LYS A 578 -2.00 -25.72 21.62
N GLU A 579 -2.66 -24.67 22.12
CA GLU A 579 -2.70 -24.37 23.56
C GLU A 579 -3.27 -25.52 24.37
N LYS A 580 -4.34 -26.17 23.86
CA LYS A 580 -4.89 -27.40 24.48
C LYS A 580 -3.83 -28.49 24.61
N ALA A 581 -3.12 -28.80 23.51
CA ALA A 581 -2.07 -29.80 23.50
C ALA A 581 -0.93 -29.46 24.47
N ASP A 582 -0.52 -28.20 24.51
CA ASP A 582 0.55 -27.72 25.41
C ASP A 582 0.13 -27.82 26.87
N ILE A 583 -1.11 -27.43 27.21
CA ILE A 583 -1.66 -27.56 28.58
C ILE A 583 -1.73 -29.04 28.99
N VAL A 584 -2.30 -29.89 28.15
CA VAL A 584 -2.44 -31.34 28.45
C VAL A 584 -1.07 -32.01 28.61
N SER A 585 -0.10 -31.62 27.76
CA SER A 585 1.29 -32.11 27.88
C SER A 585 1.93 -31.66 29.19
N GLY A 586 1.70 -30.42 29.62
CA GLY A 586 2.21 -29.86 30.87
C GLY A 586 1.61 -30.51 32.14
N LEU A 587 0.45 -31.18 32.02
CA LEU A 587 -0.19 -31.90 33.14
C LEU A 587 0.44 -33.25 33.46
N GLY A 588 1.47 -33.69 32.72
CA GLY A 588 2.30 -34.82 33.03
C GLY A 588 1.57 -36.18 33.13
N GLY A 589 0.55 -36.39 32.28
CA GLY A 589 -0.23 -37.62 32.22
C GLY A 589 -1.35 -37.70 33.29
N ALA A 590 -1.63 -36.66 34.03
CA ALA A 590 -2.77 -36.62 34.95
C ALA A 590 -4.09 -36.67 34.16
N LYS A 591 -5.09 -37.40 34.70
CA LYS A 591 -6.41 -37.51 34.06
C LYS A 591 -7.07 -36.11 34.08
N ALA A 592 -7.32 -35.54 32.93
CA ALA A 592 -8.02 -34.28 32.74
C ALA A 592 -9.36 -34.50 32.03
N THR A 593 -10.36 -33.74 32.42
CA THR A 593 -11.63 -33.65 31.69
C THR A 593 -11.53 -32.46 30.74
N ILE A 594 -11.80 -32.67 29.46
CA ILE A 594 -11.73 -31.64 28.44
C ILE A 594 -13.13 -31.40 27.89
N ASN A 595 -13.65 -30.20 28.10
CA ASN A 595 -14.92 -29.75 27.56
C ASN A 595 -14.66 -28.77 26.42
N ARG A 596 -15.32 -28.93 25.27
CA ARG A 596 -15.28 -27.96 24.17
C ARG A 596 -16.42 -26.98 24.35
N SER A 597 -16.09 -25.69 24.41
CA SER A 597 -17.09 -24.62 24.41
C SER A 597 -17.75 -24.55 23.04
N LYS A 598 -19.07 -24.63 22.98
CA LYS A 598 -19.83 -24.60 21.72
C LYS A 598 -20.38 -23.22 21.37
N GLY A 599 -20.63 -22.38 22.37
CA GLY A 599 -21.15 -21.04 22.16
C GLY A 599 -21.16 -20.24 23.48
N LEU A 600 -21.13 -18.92 23.35
CA LEU A 600 -21.10 -17.99 24.50
C LEU A 600 -22.30 -18.12 25.42
N GLY A 601 -23.45 -18.51 24.89
CA GLY A 601 -24.68 -18.66 25.66
C GLY A 601 -24.74 -19.91 26.53
N GLU A 602 -23.84 -20.87 26.31
CA GLU A 602 -23.74 -22.14 27.07
C GLU A 602 -22.68 -22.07 28.18
N ASN A 603 -21.86 -21.04 28.19
CA ASN A 603 -20.77 -20.89 29.15
C ASN A 603 -21.29 -20.49 30.53
N ASP A 604 -20.67 -21.06 31.56
CA ASP A 604 -20.93 -20.69 32.95
C ASP A 604 -20.58 -19.20 33.19
N PRO A 605 -21.37 -18.43 33.96
CA PRO A 605 -21.10 -17.03 34.24
C PRO A 605 -19.73 -16.75 34.87
N ASP A 606 -19.23 -17.61 35.73
CA ASP A 606 -17.92 -17.44 36.37
C ASP A 606 -16.79 -17.68 35.34
N MET A 607 -16.95 -18.65 34.46
CA MET A 607 -16.05 -18.88 33.33
C MET A 607 -16.04 -17.68 32.39
N MET A 608 -17.21 -17.16 32.01
CA MET A 608 -17.32 -15.97 31.16
C MET A 608 -16.66 -14.75 31.79
N TRP A 609 -16.81 -14.56 33.10
CA TRP A 609 -16.11 -13.49 33.81
C TRP A 609 -14.61 -13.67 33.68
N MET A 610 -14.06 -14.83 34.10
CA MET A 610 -12.62 -15.08 34.13
C MET A 610 -11.95 -15.01 32.77
N THR A 611 -12.63 -15.41 31.70
CA THR A 611 -12.00 -15.58 30.39
C THR A 611 -12.26 -14.43 29.40
N THR A 612 -13.43 -13.80 29.50
CA THR A 612 -13.93 -12.91 28.44
C THR A 612 -14.28 -11.50 28.94
N MET A 613 -14.75 -11.33 30.16
CA MET A 613 -15.26 -10.06 30.62
C MET A 613 -14.38 -9.34 31.66
N ASN A 614 -13.60 -10.06 32.46
CA ASN A 614 -12.71 -9.45 33.45
C ASN A 614 -11.52 -8.73 32.78
N PRO A 615 -11.37 -7.43 32.99
CA PRO A 615 -10.29 -6.64 32.38
C PRO A 615 -8.87 -7.18 32.64
N GLU A 616 -8.65 -7.88 33.76
CA GLU A 616 -7.33 -8.39 34.17
C GLU A 616 -6.95 -9.70 33.50
N THR A 617 -7.94 -10.51 33.08
CA THR A 617 -7.69 -11.88 32.62
C THR A 617 -8.16 -12.17 31.19
N ARG A 618 -9.08 -11.35 30.67
CA ARG A 618 -9.59 -11.49 29.29
C ARG A 618 -8.53 -11.23 28.23
N ARG A 619 -8.72 -11.86 27.07
CA ARG A 619 -7.91 -11.60 25.88
C ARG A 619 -8.69 -10.72 24.89
N LEU A 620 -8.13 -9.57 24.53
CA LEU A 620 -8.70 -8.68 23.53
C LEU A 620 -7.70 -8.44 22.41
N ILE A 621 -8.14 -8.66 21.17
CA ILE A 621 -7.41 -8.26 19.98
C ILE A 621 -7.87 -6.86 19.60
N ARG A 622 -6.99 -5.88 19.63
CA ARG A 622 -7.28 -4.53 19.15
C ARG A 622 -7.29 -4.52 17.63
N VAL A 623 -8.37 -4.05 17.04
CA VAL A 623 -8.50 -3.94 15.58
C VAL A 623 -7.93 -2.60 15.15
N MET A 624 -6.72 -2.63 14.58
CA MET A 624 -6.08 -1.44 14.01
C MET A 624 -5.56 -1.78 12.61
N PRO A 625 -5.70 -0.89 11.64
CA PRO A 625 -5.04 -1.08 10.36
C PRO A 625 -3.54 -0.78 10.51
N GLU A 626 -2.69 -1.70 10.09
CA GLU A 626 -1.28 -1.43 9.88
C GLU A 626 -1.10 -0.54 8.64
N ASP A 627 -1.96 -0.74 7.63
CA ASP A 627 -2.01 -0.01 6.38
C ASP A 627 -3.48 0.25 5.99
N ALA A 628 -3.83 1.52 5.80
CA ALA A 628 -5.19 1.92 5.48
C ALA A 628 -5.64 1.48 4.07
N GLU A 629 -4.70 1.39 3.12
CA GLU A 629 -4.98 0.90 1.75
C GLU A 629 -5.17 -0.60 1.73
N LEU A 630 -4.30 -1.35 2.42
CA LEU A 630 -4.42 -2.80 2.54
C LEU A 630 -5.74 -3.17 3.23
N MET A 631 -6.14 -2.42 4.26
CA MET A 631 -7.45 -2.57 4.89
C MET A 631 -8.59 -2.35 3.90
N ALA A 632 -8.56 -1.25 3.14
CA ALA A 632 -9.59 -0.95 2.14
C ALA A 632 -9.67 -2.04 1.07
N ARG A 633 -8.54 -2.44 0.50
CA ARG A 633 -8.45 -3.53 -0.48
C ARG A 633 -9.00 -4.85 0.07
N SER A 634 -8.67 -5.21 1.30
CA SER A 634 -9.14 -6.44 1.93
C SER A 634 -10.66 -6.44 2.13
N PHE A 635 -11.23 -5.34 2.58
CA PHE A 635 -12.69 -5.21 2.70
C PHE A 635 -13.39 -5.27 1.34
N ASP A 636 -12.88 -4.57 0.34
CA ASP A 636 -13.47 -4.56 -1.01
C ASP A 636 -13.35 -5.94 -1.68
N LEU A 637 -12.19 -6.60 -1.58
CA LEU A 637 -11.95 -7.92 -2.15
C LEU A 637 -12.82 -8.99 -1.47
N LEU A 638 -12.80 -9.06 -0.14
CA LEU A 638 -13.45 -10.14 0.60
C LEU A 638 -14.98 -9.93 0.73
N LEU A 639 -15.46 -8.70 0.83
CA LEU A 639 -16.83 -8.36 1.18
C LEU A 639 -17.53 -7.46 0.16
N GLY A 640 -16.81 -6.87 -0.79
CA GLY A 640 -17.31 -6.06 -1.88
C GLY A 640 -17.96 -6.88 -3.01
N ASP A 641 -18.10 -6.30 -4.20
CA ASP A 641 -18.77 -6.92 -5.34
C ASP A 641 -17.86 -7.76 -6.26
N ASP A 642 -16.54 -7.70 -6.08
CA ASP A 642 -15.55 -8.47 -6.85
C ASP A 642 -15.57 -9.96 -6.48
N LEU A 643 -16.47 -10.71 -7.11
CA LEU A 643 -16.60 -12.14 -6.90
C LEU A 643 -15.44 -12.93 -7.55
N ALA A 644 -14.91 -12.43 -8.68
CA ALA A 644 -13.82 -13.10 -9.40
C ALA A 644 -12.52 -13.00 -8.60
N GLY A 645 -12.13 -11.78 -8.22
CA GLY A 645 -10.95 -11.56 -7.39
C GLY A 645 -11.02 -12.28 -6.05
N ARG A 646 -12.20 -12.35 -5.43
CA ARG A 646 -12.38 -13.15 -4.19
C ARG A 646 -12.12 -14.64 -4.38
N LYS A 647 -12.63 -15.24 -5.47
CA LYS A 647 -12.38 -16.66 -5.77
C LYS A 647 -10.91 -16.93 -6.03
N GLU A 648 -10.25 -16.03 -6.76
CA GLU A 648 -8.82 -16.10 -7.02
C GLU A 648 -8.00 -15.97 -5.72
N HIS A 649 -8.31 -14.99 -4.89
CA HIS A 649 -7.66 -14.82 -3.59
C HIS A 649 -7.83 -16.06 -2.69
N ILE A 650 -9.02 -16.64 -2.63
CA ILE A 650 -9.24 -17.88 -1.87
C ILE A 650 -8.44 -19.04 -2.45
N ALA A 651 -8.34 -19.15 -3.77
CA ALA A 651 -7.56 -20.21 -4.42
C ALA A 651 -6.05 -20.06 -4.14
N LEU A 652 -5.54 -18.83 -4.13
CA LEU A 652 -4.12 -18.54 -3.89
C LEU A 652 -3.74 -18.60 -2.40
N GLU A 653 -4.56 -18.01 -1.55
CA GLU A 653 -4.22 -17.76 -0.14
C GLU A 653 -4.94 -18.71 0.84
N GLY A 654 -6.00 -19.38 0.39
CA GLY A 654 -6.86 -20.22 1.25
C GLY A 654 -6.10 -21.32 1.97
N HIS A 655 -5.04 -21.83 1.36
CA HIS A 655 -4.20 -22.87 1.99
C HIS A 655 -3.54 -22.42 3.31
N LYS A 656 -3.32 -21.10 3.50
CA LYS A 656 -2.75 -20.53 4.73
C LYS A 656 -3.73 -20.59 5.92
N TYR A 657 -5.00 -20.79 5.64
CA TYR A 657 -6.09 -20.77 6.62
C TYR A 657 -6.80 -22.10 6.78
N LEU A 658 -6.24 -23.19 6.21
CA LEU A 658 -6.85 -24.52 6.29
C LEU A 658 -7.06 -25.00 7.73
N ASP A 659 -6.13 -24.67 8.62
CA ASP A 659 -6.21 -25.02 10.04
C ASP A 659 -7.34 -24.28 10.79
N MET A 660 -7.87 -23.20 10.19
CA MET A 660 -8.97 -22.40 10.72
C MET A 660 -10.30 -22.71 10.02
N ALA A 661 -10.26 -23.50 8.95
CA ALA A 661 -11.45 -23.88 8.18
C ALA A 661 -12.20 -25.01 8.88
N ASP A 662 -13.49 -24.83 9.11
CA ASP A 662 -14.37 -25.91 9.54
C ASP A 662 -14.67 -26.79 8.32
N LEU A 663 -14.10 -27.98 8.31
CA LEU A 663 -14.26 -28.98 7.24
C LEU A 663 -15.33 -30.02 7.58
N SER A 664 -16.11 -29.85 8.65
CA SER A 664 -17.19 -30.75 9.10
C SER A 664 -18.50 -30.56 8.34
#